data_4be9d25c56de0ed7fcd5ef9609b6b49e
#
_entry.id   4be9d25c56de0ed7fcd5ef9609b6b49e
#
_cell.length_a   1.000
_cell.length_b   1.000
_cell.length_c   1.000
_cell.angle_alpha   90.00
_cell.angle_beta   90.00
_cell.angle_gamma   90.00
#
_symmetry.space_group_name_H-M   'P 1'
#
loop_
_entity.id
_entity.type
_entity.pdbx_description
1 polymer ?
#
loop_
_entity_poly.entity_id
_entity_poly.type
_entity_poly.pdbx_seq_one_letter_code
_entity_poly.pdbx_strand_id
1 'polypeptide(L)'
;MNYGHFDLENKEYVITRPDTPSAWANYLGSPEYGAIISNNAGGYSFVKSGANGRVIRYRFNAVPNDQPGRYVYIKDAEDGDFWSASWAPVCKPLDSYKSECRHGTAYTVITSEYKKIKSEVTYYVPMDATYEVWAAKVTNTDTKPRKLSVTGYCEFVNDPNYEQDQVNLQYTLFITRTYFKNKYIHQMQNEIYNPNSGRFLGLASAKVDAYCGDRDAFAGSYRTYNNPKGIEEGLKGDLNYNTNSCGALQSDIILQPGETKVLTYVLGGQKTEAEIEAIIAKYENENAVEKDLAELKNYWHSKLDNLQVNTPDADFNNMVNVWNAYNCFITFIWSRAASFQYCGLRNGFGYRDTVQDIQGVIHLAPEMAKKQIVFMLSAQVTNGAGLPLVKYDHKAGQENHPDENDENSVYAKQTGHPSYRADDALWLFPTVYKYISESGDHAFLDEVISYANDGESGTVYDHLKRAIDFSMNHLGNHGMPAGLHADWNDCLRLGKKGESTFVAFQLVYAVKILKTYALEKNDAEYAKYLDEVKAKLDEILSACWNEDRWIRGYKEDGTVIGQRTDPEASMWLNPQSWSVISGFASKEQAEKAMDSVERELNTPYGAMVMYPPYVKHGFDGALMQCFNKCTKENAGIFSQPQGWLILAESKLGHGNRAYKYWKEAAPATYNENAEHRVLEPYVYGQFVEGKDSPFAGRAHVHWLTGTASTVMVGTTEGILGLNPETKGIVIDPSIPSEWKEYTMKKTFRGKKLNVTVKNPNGSEHGVKSVTVNGEKIEGKLILDSILKAENDIVIEL
;
A
#
# COMPACT_ATOMS: atom_id res chain seq x y z
N MET A 1 7.88 -22.30 11.95
CA MET A 1 6.62 -23.06 11.76
C MET A 1 5.96 -22.53 10.49
N ASN A 2 5.43 -23.40 9.65
CA ASN A 2 4.72 -22.98 8.44
C ASN A 2 3.26 -22.69 8.78
N TYR A 3 2.78 -21.50 8.44
CA TYR A 3 1.41 -21.04 8.69
C TYR A 3 0.54 -21.03 7.43
N GLY A 4 1.15 -21.17 6.25
CA GLY A 4 0.43 -21.12 4.99
C GLY A 4 1.33 -21.26 3.77
N HIS A 5 0.71 -21.10 2.60
CA HIS A 5 1.39 -21.22 1.30
C HIS A 5 0.71 -20.36 0.24
N PHE A 6 1.46 -20.06 -0.82
CA PHE A 6 0.96 -19.36 -2.00
C PHE A 6 0.19 -20.31 -2.91
N ASP A 7 -0.97 -19.88 -3.38
CA ASP A 7 -1.76 -20.53 -4.44
C ASP A 7 -1.77 -19.57 -5.66
N LEU A 8 -0.75 -19.71 -6.51
CA LEU A 8 -0.56 -18.82 -7.65
C LEU A 8 -1.68 -18.98 -8.70
N GLU A 9 -2.23 -20.18 -8.85
CA GLU A 9 -3.30 -20.45 -9.82
C GLU A 9 -4.58 -19.67 -9.49
N ASN A 10 -4.97 -19.67 -8.21
CA ASN A 10 -6.14 -18.94 -7.72
C ASN A 10 -5.83 -17.49 -7.34
N LYS A 11 -4.57 -17.08 -7.38
CA LYS A 11 -4.09 -15.78 -6.89
C LYS A 11 -4.47 -15.52 -5.41
N GLU A 12 -4.25 -16.55 -4.59
CA GLU A 12 -4.57 -16.55 -3.15
C GLU A 12 -3.34 -16.85 -2.30
N TYR A 13 -3.38 -16.43 -1.05
CA TYR A 13 -2.53 -16.94 0.01
C TYR A 13 -3.37 -17.73 1.01
N VAL A 14 -3.01 -18.98 1.23
CA VAL A 14 -3.76 -19.93 2.05
C VAL A 14 -3.12 -20.05 3.43
N ILE A 15 -3.84 -19.63 4.46
CA ILE A 15 -3.42 -19.72 5.87
C ILE A 15 -4.06 -20.97 6.46
N THR A 16 -3.26 -21.93 6.88
CA THR A 16 -3.71 -23.27 7.29
C THR A 16 -3.98 -23.41 8.79
N ARG A 17 -3.71 -22.34 9.56
CA ARG A 17 -3.96 -22.29 11.00
C ARG A 17 -4.22 -20.85 11.47
N PRO A 18 -5.16 -20.62 12.39
CA PRO A 18 -5.62 -19.28 12.72
C PRO A 18 -4.70 -18.50 13.67
N ASP A 19 -3.82 -19.17 14.41
CA ASP A 19 -2.92 -18.62 15.43
C ASP A 19 -1.61 -18.11 14.83
N THR A 20 -1.73 -17.28 13.79
CA THR A 20 -0.59 -16.62 13.13
C THR A 20 0.18 -15.70 14.10
N PRO A 21 1.48 -15.40 13.85
CA PRO A 21 2.31 -14.59 14.76
C PRO A 21 1.76 -13.18 15.02
N SER A 22 0.99 -12.65 14.10
CA SER A 22 0.19 -11.43 14.24
C SER A 22 -1.12 -11.60 13.46
N ALA A 23 -2.04 -10.64 13.54
CA ALA A 23 -3.22 -10.63 12.69
C ALA A 23 -2.80 -10.40 11.22
N TRP A 24 -2.83 -11.44 10.40
CA TRP A 24 -2.51 -11.36 8.98
C TRP A 24 -3.72 -10.87 8.19
N ALA A 25 -3.57 -9.73 7.56
CA ALA A 25 -4.69 -9.00 6.99
C ALA A 25 -4.75 -9.07 5.46
N ASN A 26 -5.94 -8.78 4.96
CA ASN A 26 -6.24 -8.49 3.58
C ASN A 26 -7.11 -7.24 3.48
N TYR A 27 -7.11 -6.59 2.32
CA TYR A 27 -7.99 -5.47 2.02
C TYR A 27 -9.15 -5.94 1.14
N LEU A 28 -10.33 -5.46 1.49
CA LEU A 28 -11.54 -5.60 0.69
C LEU A 28 -11.93 -4.21 0.20
N GLY A 29 -12.50 -4.12 -0.99
CA GLY A 29 -13.13 -2.89 -1.43
C GLY A 29 -12.45 -2.15 -2.56
N SER A 30 -12.94 -0.95 -2.74
CA SER A 30 -12.61 -0.01 -3.81
C SER A 30 -12.27 1.35 -3.21
N PRO A 31 -11.95 2.39 -4.01
CA PRO A 31 -11.73 3.75 -3.51
C PRO A 31 -12.92 4.32 -2.73
N GLU A 32 -14.15 3.85 -2.98
CA GLU A 32 -15.36 4.34 -2.31
C GLU A 32 -15.63 3.67 -0.96
N TYR A 33 -15.13 2.45 -0.74
CA TYR A 33 -15.32 1.69 0.50
C TYR A 33 -14.10 0.82 0.81
N GLY A 34 -13.42 1.12 1.89
CA GLY A 34 -12.29 0.36 2.38
C GLY A 34 -12.69 -0.57 3.53
N ALA A 35 -12.20 -1.80 3.47
CA ALA A 35 -12.35 -2.75 4.56
C ALA A 35 -11.05 -3.53 4.75
N ILE A 36 -10.60 -3.61 6.01
CA ILE A 36 -9.44 -4.41 6.43
C ILE A 36 -9.98 -5.61 7.18
N ILE A 37 -9.55 -6.80 6.82
CA ILE A 37 -9.96 -8.04 7.45
C ILE A 37 -8.75 -8.90 7.79
N SER A 38 -8.66 -9.39 9.02
CA SER A 38 -7.65 -10.37 9.41
C SER A 38 -8.07 -11.81 9.04
N ASN A 39 -7.12 -12.73 9.13
CA ASN A 39 -7.37 -14.17 9.02
C ASN A 39 -8.37 -14.72 10.06
N ASN A 40 -8.75 -13.91 11.05
CA ASN A 40 -9.75 -14.20 12.08
C ASN A 40 -10.98 -13.30 12.00
N ALA A 41 -11.25 -12.68 10.85
CA ALA A 41 -12.35 -11.76 10.60
C ALA A 41 -12.37 -10.49 11.48
N GLY A 42 -11.25 -10.18 12.14
CA GLY A 42 -11.03 -8.91 12.81
C GLY A 42 -10.85 -7.75 11.83
N GLY A 43 -10.79 -6.52 12.33
CA GLY A 43 -10.56 -5.34 11.52
C GLY A 43 -11.74 -4.39 11.42
N TYR A 44 -11.71 -3.48 10.43
CA TYR A 44 -12.69 -2.40 10.33
C TYR A 44 -12.97 -2.00 8.88
N SER A 45 -14.00 -1.15 8.71
CA SER A 45 -14.38 -0.61 7.41
C SER A 45 -14.78 0.87 7.49
N PHE A 46 -14.73 1.52 6.33
CA PHE A 46 -15.01 2.94 6.20
C PHE A 46 -15.47 3.29 4.77
N VAL A 47 -16.27 4.35 4.66
CA VAL A 47 -16.66 4.96 3.38
C VAL A 47 -15.68 6.08 3.07
N LYS A 48 -14.95 6.00 1.97
CA LYS A 48 -13.95 6.97 1.44
C LYS A 48 -12.76 7.24 2.36
N SER A 49 -13.00 7.65 3.61
CA SER A 49 -11.95 8.10 4.52
C SER A 49 -11.88 7.25 5.78
N GLY A 50 -10.72 6.66 6.03
CA GLY A 50 -10.44 5.95 7.30
C GLY A 50 -10.51 6.87 8.53
N ALA A 51 -10.36 8.18 8.36
CA ALA A 51 -10.47 9.16 9.43
C ALA A 51 -11.91 9.62 9.70
N ASN A 52 -12.71 9.83 8.63
CA ASN A 52 -14.01 10.50 8.74
C ASN A 52 -15.21 9.66 8.24
N GLY A 53 -14.97 8.45 7.77
CA GLY A 53 -16.00 7.59 7.17
C GLY A 53 -16.22 6.25 7.86
N ARG A 54 -15.81 6.08 9.11
CA ARG A 54 -15.85 4.79 9.83
C ARG A 54 -17.26 4.20 9.86
N VAL A 55 -17.34 2.90 9.62
CA VAL A 55 -18.56 2.11 9.69
C VAL A 55 -18.55 1.25 10.95
N ILE A 56 -17.57 0.38 11.10
CA ILE A 56 -17.37 -0.42 12.28
C ILE A 56 -16.14 0.02 13.07
N ARG A 57 -16.22 -0.21 14.37
CA ARG A 57 -15.20 0.24 15.32
C ARG A 57 -13.94 -0.60 15.21
N TYR A 58 -12.81 0.06 15.35
CA TYR A 58 -11.49 -0.52 15.56
C TYR A 58 -10.82 0.19 16.72
N ARG A 59 -10.32 -0.59 17.67
CA ARG A 59 -9.55 -0.07 18.81
C ARG A 59 -8.08 -0.36 18.60
N PHE A 60 -7.30 0.66 18.28
CA PHE A 60 -5.85 0.50 18.29
C PHE A 60 -5.36 0.18 19.72
N ASN A 61 -4.25 -0.56 19.85
CA ASN A 61 -3.77 -1.11 21.12
C ASN A 61 -4.74 -2.06 21.83
N ALA A 62 -5.72 -2.61 21.13
CA ALA A 62 -6.54 -3.67 21.68
C ALA A 62 -5.76 -4.97 21.83
N VAL A 63 -6.24 -5.86 22.68
CA VAL A 63 -5.73 -7.22 22.86
C VAL A 63 -6.90 -8.20 22.70
N PRO A 64 -6.92 -8.98 21.62
CA PRO A 64 -6.09 -8.98 20.41
C PRO A 64 -6.20 -7.70 19.57
N ASN A 65 -5.16 -7.41 18.77
CA ASN A 65 -5.01 -6.13 18.08
C ASN A 65 -5.90 -5.94 16.85
N ASP A 66 -6.69 -6.94 16.46
CA ASP A 66 -7.61 -6.88 15.32
C ASP A 66 -9.09 -6.75 15.72
N GLN A 67 -9.39 -6.62 17.02
CA GLN A 67 -10.74 -6.54 17.53
C GLN A 67 -11.26 -5.10 17.68
N PRO A 68 -12.61 -4.95 17.61
CA PRO A 68 -13.62 -5.92 17.18
C PRO A 68 -13.56 -6.14 15.65
N GLY A 69 -14.36 -7.10 15.18
CA GLY A 69 -14.38 -7.50 13.77
C GLY A 69 -15.79 -7.79 13.26
N ARG A 70 -15.86 -8.68 12.29
CA ARG A 70 -17.04 -9.18 11.58
C ARG A 70 -17.27 -10.62 11.97
N TYR A 71 -17.97 -10.87 13.07
CA TYR A 71 -18.05 -12.22 13.61
C TYR A 71 -19.35 -12.91 13.24
N VAL A 72 -19.24 -14.21 12.89
CA VAL A 72 -20.38 -15.11 12.75
C VAL A 72 -20.26 -16.16 13.84
N TYR A 73 -21.13 -16.05 14.85
CA TYR A 73 -21.24 -17.03 15.92
C TYR A 73 -22.19 -18.14 15.51
N ILE A 74 -21.85 -19.37 15.88
CA ILE A 74 -22.69 -20.56 15.69
C ILE A 74 -22.87 -21.19 17.08
N LYS A 75 -24.13 -21.38 17.48
CA LYS A 75 -24.48 -22.03 18.73
C LYS A 75 -25.29 -23.29 18.47
N ASP A 76 -24.89 -24.38 19.09
CA ASP A 76 -25.64 -25.62 19.10
C ASP A 76 -26.78 -25.58 20.10
N ALA A 77 -28.01 -25.76 19.63
CA ALA A 77 -29.14 -25.76 20.49
C ALA A 77 -29.29 -27.02 21.37
N GLU A 78 -28.54 -28.11 21.05
CA GLU A 78 -28.63 -29.38 21.79
C GLU A 78 -27.91 -29.30 23.14
N ASP A 79 -26.73 -28.69 23.18
CA ASP A 79 -25.91 -28.60 24.41
C ASP A 79 -25.54 -27.16 24.82
N GLY A 80 -25.92 -26.18 24.00
CA GLY A 80 -25.66 -24.76 24.28
C GLY A 80 -24.22 -24.31 24.00
N ASP A 81 -23.36 -25.21 23.53
CA ASP A 81 -22.00 -24.83 23.14
C ASP A 81 -21.98 -23.91 21.91
N PHE A 82 -21.09 -22.95 21.88
CA PHE A 82 -20.97 -22.00 20.77
C PHE A 82 -19.52 -21.74 20.38
N TRP A 83 -19.32 -21.32 19.14
CA TRP A 83 -18.02 -20.97 18.56
C TRP A 83 -18.18 -19.87 17.52
N SER A 84 -17.07 -19.31 17.06
CA SER A 84 -17.04 -18.40 15.91
C SER A 84 -16.55 -19.12 14.66
N ALA A 85 -17.16 -18.81 13.51
CA ALA A 85 -16.79 -19.36 12.21
C ALA A 85 -15.33 -18.98 11.79
N SER A 86 -14.79 -17.94 12.39
CA SER A 86 -13.44 -17.40 12.16
C SER A 86 -12.40 -17.78 13.24
N TRP A 87 -12.67 -18.78 14.07
CA TRP A 87 -11.93 -19.15 15.27
C TRP A 87 -11.98 -18.09 16.37
N ALA A 88 -11.31 -16.95 16.21
CA ALA A 88 -11.52 -15.80 17.09
C ALA A 88 -12.93 -15.20 16.85
N PRO A 89 -13.56 -14.58 17.86
CA PRO A 89 -13.03 -14.30 19.19
C PRO A 89 -13.23 -15.42 20.23
N VAL A 90 -13.93 -16.51 19.91
CA VAL A 90 -14.22 -17.60 20.87
C VAL A 90 -12.99 -18.47 21.14
N CYS A 91 -12.16 -18.71 20.13
CA CYS A 91 -10.88 -19.41 20.24
C CYS A 91 -10.99 -20.83 20.83
N LYS A 92 -11.82 -21.70 20.23
CA LYS A 92 -11.87 -23.11 20.61
C LYS A 92 -10.49 -23.76 20.48
N PRO A 93 -10.14 -24.79 21.29
CA PRO A 93 -8.86 -25.49 21.19
C PRO A 93 -8.62 -26.06 19.79
N LEU A 94 -7.41 -25.86 19.25
CA LEU A 94 -7.04 -26.19 17.86
C LEU A 94 -6.92 -27.71 17.61
N ASP A 95 -6.93 -28.54 18.64
CA ASP A 95 -7.00 -30.00 18.50
C ASP A 95 -8.41 -30.46 18.07
N SER A 96 -9.44 -29.67 18.36
CA SER A 96 -10.83 -29.95 18.04
C SER A 96 -11.44 -28.99 17.00
N TYR A 97 -10.76 -27.90 16.67
CA TYR A 97 -11.20 -26.88 15.74
C TYR A 97 -10.25 -26.76 14.55
N LYS A 98 -10.75 -26.97 13.35
CA LYS A 98 -9.99 -26.77 12.10
C LYS A 98 -10.34 -25.44 11.49
N SER A 99 -9.33 -24.76 10.94
CA SER A 99 -9.51 -23.48 10.24
C SER A 99 -8.56 -23.36 9.05
N GLU A 100 -9.07 -22.80 7.96
CA GLU A 100 -8.32 -22.37 6.81
C GLU A 100 -8.82 -20.98 6.41
N CYS A 101 -7.90 -20.05 6.15
CA CYS A 101 -8.25 -18.75 5.60
C CYS A 101 -7.57 -18.57 4.25
N ARG A 102 -8.33 -18.18 3.24
CA ARG A 102 -7.84 -17.82 1.91
C ARG A 102 -8.00 -16.33 1.70
N HIS A 103 -6.88 -15.62 1.64
CA HIS A 103 -6.86 -14.24 1.22
C HIS A 103 -6.64 -14.18 -0.29
N GLY A 104 -7.61 -13.62 -1.00
CA GLY A 104 -7.52 -13.37 -2.44
C GLY A 104 -7.51 -11.88 -2.75
N THR A 105 -7.60 -11.53 -4.02
CA THR A 105 -7.63 -10.14 -4.47
C THR A 105 -8.98 -9.49 -4.18
N ALA A 106 -9.05 -8.71 -3.10
CA ALA A 106 -10.22 -8.00 -2.57
C ALA A 106 -11.34 -8.91 -2.03
N TYR A 107 -11.06 -10.15 -1.70
CA TYR A 107 -11.97 -11.04 -0.97
C TYR A 107 -11.20 -11.92 0.02
N THR A 108 -11.90 -12.46 1.00
CA THR A 108 -11.35 -13.40 1.98
C THR A 108 -12.37 -14.50 2.23
N VAL A 109 -11.92 -15.75 2.27
CA VAL A 109 -12.75 -16.91 2.60
C VAL A 109 -12.18 -17.57 3.86
N ILE A 110 -12.99 -17.70 4.90
CA ILE A 110 -12.62 -18.42 6.12
C ILE A 110 -13.47 -19.68 6.22
N THR A 111 -12.83 -20.83 6.19
CA THR A 111 -13.46 -22.14 6.36
C THR A 111 -13.11 -22.69 7.74
N SER A 112 -14.08 -23.23 8.45
CA SER A 112 -13.85 -23.91 9.73
C SER A 112 -14.68 -25.18 9.88
N GLU A 113 -14.22 -26.07 10.74
CA GLU A 113 -14.96 -27.27 11.11
C GLU A 113 -14.84 -27.50 12.63
N TYR A 114 -15.98 -27.52 13.30
CA TYR A 114 -16.09 -27.84 14.71
C TYR A 114 -17.34 -28.66 14.99
N LYS A 115 -17.27 -29.70 15.81
CA LYS A 115 -18.42 -30.58 16.16
C LYS A 115 -19.19 -31.10 14.94
N LYS A 116 -18.51 -31.40 13.85
CA LYS A 116 -19.10 -31.84 12.57
C LYS A 116 -20.05 -30.80 11.94
N ILE A 117 -19.87 -29.55 12.26
CA ILE A 117 -20.45 -28.42 11.52
C ILE A 117 -19.30 -27.75 10.79
N LYS A 118 -19.40 -27.70 9.46
CA LYS A 118 -18.51 -26.93 8.61
C LYS A 118 -19.12 -25.57 8.33
N SER A 119 -18.35 -24.51 8.49
CA SER A 119 -18.72 -23.17 8.04
C SER A 119 -17.72 -22.65 7.02
N GLU A 120 -18.20 -21.91 6.03
CA GLU A 120 -17.40 -21.20 5.03
C GLU A 120 -17.98 -19.80 4.90
N VAL A 121 -17.23 -18.79 5.29
CA VAL A 121 -17.68 -17.40 5.22
C VAL A 121 -16.83 -16.66 4.21
N THR A 122 -17.47 -16.16 3.16
CA THR A 122 -16.83 -15.31 2.14
C THR A 122 -17.13 -13.85 2.43
N TYR A 123 -16.07 -13.05 2.58
CA TYR A 123 -16.12 -11.61 2.84
C TYR A 123 -15.63 -10.86 1.61
N TYR A 124 -16.39 -9.88 1.12
CA TYR A 124 -16.01 -9.04 -0.01
C TYR A 124 -16.81 -7.75 -0.05
N VAL A 125 -16.32 -6.78 -0.81
CA VAL A 125 -17.05 -5.56 -1.18
C VAL A 125 -17.39 -5.67 -2.67
N PRO A 126 -18.67 -5.60 -3.07
CA PRO A 126 -19.04 -5.59 -4.49
C PRO A 126 -18.45 -4.39 -5.22
N MET A 127 -18.25 -4.50 -6.52
CA MET A 127 -17.79 -3.39 -7.36
C MET A 127 -18.71 -2.18 -7.18
N ASP A 128 -18.09 -0.99 -7.04
CA ASP A 128 -18.77 0.31 -6.89
C ASP A 128 -19.75 0.42 -5.71
N ALA A 129 -19.68 -0.52 -4.75
CA ALA A 129 -20.52 -0.52 -3.56
C ALA A 129 -19.88 0.23 -2.38
N THR A 130 -20.73 0.79 -1.49
CA THR A 130 -20.34 1.34 -0.18
C THR A 130 -20.90 0.47 0.96
N TYR A 131 -20.87 -0.84 0.75
CA TYR A 131 -21.21 -1.88 1.72
C TYR A 131 -20.42 -3.16 1.42
N GLU A 132 -20.29 -3.99 2.42
CA GLU A 132 -19.63 -5.30 2.32
C GLU A 132 -20.65 -6.44 2.54
N VAL A 133 -20.32 -7.62 2.04
CA VAL A 133 -21.13 -8.83 2.07
C VAL A 133 -20.37 -9.92 2.81
N TRP A 134 -21.06 -10.63 3.71
CA TRP A 134 -20.57 -11.84 4.38
C TRP A 134 -21.50 -13.00 4.02
N ALA A 135 -21.08 -13.86 3.14
CA ALA A 135 -21.86 -15.03 2.72
C ALA A 135 -21.42 -16.24 3.56
N ALA A 136 -22.19 -16.56 4.58
CA ALA A 136 -21.90 -17.67 5.50
C ALA A 136 -22.65 -18.95 5.07
N LYS A 137 -21.92 -19.92 4.54
CA LYS A 137 -22.41 -21.29 4.27
C LYS A 137 -22.21 -22.14 5.54
N VAL A 138 -23.26 -22.75 6.06
CA VAL A 138 -23.21 -23.64 7.21
C VAL A 138 -23.70 -25.02 6.81
N THR A 139 -22.85 -26.03 6.94
CA THR A 139 -23.10 -27.41 6.48
C THR A 139 -23.06 -28.38 7.66
N ASN A 140 -24.07 -29.22 7.77
CA ASN A 140 -24.09 -30.33 8.69
C ASN A 140 -23.34 -31.54 8.12
N THR A 141 -22.17 -31.85 8.62
CA THR A 141 -21.38 -33.04 8.23
C THR A 141 -21.62 -34.23 9.19
N ASP A 142 -22.56 -34.09 10.15
CA ASP A 142 -22.97 -35.15 11.05
C ASP A 142 -23.97 -36.12 10.37
N THR A 143 -24.22 -37.24 11.01
CA THR A 143 -25.20 -38.27 10.59
C THR A 143 -26.62 -38.01 11.15
N LYS A 144 -26.79 -37.01 12.00
CA LYS A 144 -28.07 -36.61 12.61
C LYS A 144 -28.44 -35.17 12.27
N PRO A 145 -29.72 -34.82 12.27
CA PRO A 145 -30.13 -33.42 12.13
C PRO A 145 -29.56 -32.58 13.27
N ARG A 146 -29.19 -31.32 12.93
CA ARG A 146 -28.63 -30.35 13.90
C ARG A 146 -29.50 -29.08 13.93
N LYS A 147 -29.71 -28.57 15.11
CA LYS A 147 -30.38 -27.27 15.32
C LYS A 147 -29.36 -26.26 15.78
N LEU A 148 -29.20 -25.20 15.02
CA LEU A 148 -28.17 -24.19 15.24
C LEU A 148 -28.78 -22.80 15.24
N SER A 149 -28.25 -21.91 16.10
CA SER A 149 -28.48 -20.47 16.03
C SER A 149 -27.24 -19.83 15.41
N VAL A 150 -27.38 -19.12 14.29
CA VAL A 150 -26.28 -18.45 13.58
C VAL A 150 -26.47 -16.95 13.71
N THR A 151 -25.49 -16.26 14.31
CA THR A 151 -25.55 -14.82 14.61
C THR A 151 -24.41 -14.07 13.96
N GLY A 152 -24.73 -13.17 13.01
CA GLY A 152 -23.77 -12.18 12.51
C GLY A 152 -23.67 -11.00 13.46
N TYR A 153 -22.44 -10.55 13.75
CA TYR A 153 -22.17 -9.48 14.69
C TYR A 153 -21.14 -8.48 14.18
N CYS A 154 -21.39 -7.19 14.40
CA CYS A 154 -20.40 -6.12 14.29
C CYS A 154 -20.63 -5.04 15.34
N GLU A 155 -19.58 -4.28 15.70
CA GLU A 155 -19.69 -3.09 16.53
C GLU A 155 -19.65 -1.84 15.67
N PHE A 156 -20.74 -1.05 15.64
CA PHE A 156 -20.75 0.22 14.94
C PHE A 156 -19.92 1.27 15.68
N VAL A 157 -19.33 2.22 14.96
CA VAL A 157 -18.84 3.44 15.58
C VAL A 157 -20.03 4.34 15.96
N ASN A 158 -19.89 5.14 17.03
CA ASN A 158 -20.88 6.15 17.37
C ASN A 158 -20.71 7.41 16.52
N ASP A 159 -19.47 7.74 16.13
CA ASP A 159 -19.14 8.85 15.24
C ASP A 159 -18.31 8.34 14.04
N PRO A 160 -18.57 8.78 12.79
CA PRO A 160 -17.75 8.42 11.65
C PRO A 160 -16.33 8.95 11.75
N ASN A 161 -16.10 10.04 12.48
CA ASN A 161 -14.78 10.56 12.76
C ASN A 161 -14.07 9.68 13.79
N TYR A 162 -12.93 9.12 13.40
CA TYR A 162 -12.15 8.20 14.22
C TYR A 162 -11.76 8.78 15.58
N GLU A 163 -11.30 10.02 15.61
CA GLU A 163 -10.83 10.68 16.84
C GLU A 163 -12.00 10.93 17.79
N GLN A 164 -13.11 11.45 17.28
CA GLN A 164 -14.31 11.67 18.08
C GLN A 164 -14.85 10.35 18.68
N ASP A 165 -14.91 9.29 17.86
CA ASP A 165 -15.37 7.97 18.32
C ASP A 165 -14.50 7.38 19.44
N GLN A 166 -13.17 7.62 19.41
CA GLN A 166 -12.26 7.04 20.39
C GLN A 166 -12.10 7.85 21.68
N VAL A 167 -12.11 9.17 21.61
CA VAL A 167 -11.74 10.02 22.77
C VAL A 167 -12.88 10.87 23.31
N ASN A 168 -13.98 11.01 22.59
CA ASN A 168 -15.08 11.92 22.96
C ASN A 168 -16.39 11.19 23.32
N LEU A 169 -16.30 10.05 24.02
CA LEU A 169 -17.43 9.21 24.38
C LEU A 169 -18.51 9.96 25.16
N GLN A 170 -18.14 10.97 25.96
CA GLN A 170 -19.10 11.77 26.72
C GLN A 170 -20.14 12.50 25.85
N TYR A 171 -19.86 12.66 24.54
CA TYR A 171 -20.81 13.20 23.57
C TYR A 171 -21.32 12.12 22.63
N THR A 172 -20.44 11.28 22.09
CA THR A 172 -20.80 10.33 21.03
C THR A 172 -21.75 9.23 21.48
N LEU A 173 -21.76 8.89 22.77
CA LEU A 173 -22.77 7.97 23.34
C LEU A 173 -24.21 8.49 23.21
N PHE A 174 -24.40 9.81 23.18
CA PHE A 174 -25.73 10.43 23.27
C PHE A 174 -26.29 10.92 21.93
N ILE A 175 -25.57 10.66 20.83
CA ILE A 175 -25.96 11.11 19.47
C ILE A 175 -26.46 9.97 18.59
N THR A 176 -26.37 8.72 19.05
CA THR A 176 -26.75 7.54 18.26
C THR A 176 -27.89 6.76 18.89
N ARG A 177 -28.66 6.14 18.03
CA ARG A 177 -29.69 5.16 18.39
C ARG A 177 -29.75 4.06 17.35
N THR A 178 -30.23 2.88 17.72
CA THR A 178 -30.52 1.79 16.80
C THR A 178 -31.99 1.48 16.74
N TYR A 179 -32.47 0.99 15.63
CA TYR A 179 -33.79 0.37 15.49
C TYR A 179 -33.71 -0.86 14.59
N PHE A 180 -34.66 -1.77 14.81
CA PHE A 180 -34.79 -2.97 14.00
C PHE A 180 -35.98 -2.83 13.05
N LYS A 181 -35.79 -3.19 11.78
CA LYS A 181 -36.86 -3.23 10.78
C LYS A 181 -36.73 -4.48 9.94
N ASN A 182 -37.68 -5.39 10.07
CA ASN A 182 -37.76 -6.62 9.27
C ASN A 182 -36.48 -7.49 9.29
N LYS A 183 -35.48 -7.15 8.50
CA LYS A 183 -34.25 -7.93 8.26
C LYS A 183 -32.96 -7.19 8.63
N TYR A 184 -33.04 -5.98 9.16
CA TYR A 184 -31.83 -5.19 9.46
C TYR A 184 -31.94 -4.38 10.76
N ILE A 185 -30.78 -4.15 11.35
CA ILE A 185 -30.56 -3.12 12.35
C ILE A 185 -29.97 -1.90 11.64
N HIS A 186 -30.58 -0.74 11.86
CA HIS A 186 -30.10 0.54 11.38
C HIS A 186 -29.67 1.39 12.57
N GLN A 187 -28.44 1.88 12.54
CA GLN A 187 -27.94 2.88 13.47
C GLN A 187 -28.07 4.26 12.83
N MET A 188 -28.70 5.17 13.54
CA MET A 188 -28.85 6.57 13.11
C MET A 188 -28.12 7.50 14.08
N GLN A 189 -27.51 8.55 13.53
CA GLN A 189 -27.17 9.75 14.28
C GLN A 189 -28.32 10.76 14.20
N ASN A 190 -28.21 11.89 14.92
CA ASN A 190 -29.19 12.95 14.85
C ASN A 190 -29.29 13.49 13.41
N GLU A 191 -30.47 13.39 12.82
CA GLU A 191 -30.77 13.71 11.40
C GLU A 191 -30.49 15.17 11.02
N ILE A 192 -30.54 16.09 11.99
CA ILE A 192 -30.29 17.52 11.76
C ILE A 192 -28.81 17.77 11.45
N TYR A 193 -27.92 17.06 12.10
CA TYR A 193 -26.47 17.27 11.95
C TYR A 193 -25.85 16.39 10.88
N ASN A 194 -26.39 15.21 10.65
CA ASN A 194 -25.82 14.26 9.69
C ASN A 194 -26.88 13.28 9.16
N PRO A 195 -27.75 13.74 8.23
CA PRO A 195 -28.91 12.96 7.77
C PRO A 195 -28.55 11.66 7.05
N ASN A 196 -27.31 11.52 6.54
CA ASN A 196 -26.83 10.35 5.80
C ASN A 196 -25.76 9.57 6.54
N SER A 197 -25.69 9.68 7.86
CA SER A 197 -24.66 9.00 8.65
C SER A 197 -25.02 7.56 9.05
N GLY A 198 -26.19 7.08 8.71
CA GLY A 198 -26.71 5.79 9.11
C GLY A 198 -25.82 4.62 8.70
N ARG A 199 -25.65 3.67 9.61
CA ARG A 199 -24.97 2.39 9.42
C ARG A 199 -25.96 1.28 9.59
N PHE A 200 -25.75 0.17 8.91
CA PHE A 200 -26.69 -0.95 9.02
C PHE A 200 -25.96 -2.30 8.96
N LEU A 201 -26.55 -3.28 9.62
CA LEU A 201 -26.31 -4.69 9.41
C LEU A 201 -27.64 -5.34 9.02
N GLY A 202 -27.69 -6.02 7.89
CA GLY A 202 -28.86 -6.74 7.39
C GLY A 202 -28.57 -8.23 7.22
N LEU A 203 -29.61 -9.06 7.31
CA LEU A 203 -29.59 -10.49 6.95
C LEU A 203 -30.54 -10.71 5.79
N ALA A 204 -30.02 -10.86 4.57
CA ALA A 204 -30.82 -10.86 3.36
C ALA A 204 -31.51 -12.23 3.09
N SER A 205 -30.76 -13.32 3.13
CA SER A 205 -31.18 -14.64 2.62
C SER A 205 -32.01 -15.48 3.61
N ALA A 206 -32.20 -14.99 4.85
CA ALA A 206 -32.92 -15.76 5.88
C ALA A 206 -33.85 -14.85 6.72
N LYS A 207 -34.69 -15.48 7.53
CA LYS A 207 -35.49 -14.77 8.53
C LYS A 207 -34.60 -14.39 9.72
N VAL A 208 -34.84 -13.22 10.29
CA VAL A 208 -34.27 -12.82 11.59
C VAL A 208 -35.18 -13.32 12.69
N ASP A 209 -34.71 -14.24 13.53
CA ASP A 209 -35.44 -14.79 14.67
C ASP A 209 -35.15 -14.04 15.95
N ALA A 210 -33.94 -13.46 16.11
CA ALA A 210 -33.59 -12.61 17.24
C ALA A 210 -32.57 -11.55 16.84
N TYR A 211 -32.49 -10.45 17.58
CA TYR A 211 -31.58 -9.34 17.29
C TYR A 211 -31.14 -8.60 18.56
N CYS A 212 -30.04 -7.85 18.44
CA CYS A 212 -29.59 -6.89 19.44
C CYS A 212 -28.84 -5.72 18.77
N GLY A 213 -29.20 -4.49 19.11
CA GLY A 213 -28.61 -3.25 18.65
C GLY A 213 -27.76 -2.53 19.70
N ASP A 214 -27.76 -3.02 20.94
CA ASP A 214 -26.99 -2.47 22.05
C ASP A 214 -25.78 -3.36 22.35
N ARG A 215 -24.59 -2.79 22.24
CA ARG A 215 -23.32 -3.53 22.45
C ARG A 215 -23.21 -4.06 23.89
N ASP A 216 -23.61 -3.27 24.87
CA ASP A 216 -23.40 -3.60 26.28
C ASP A 216 -24.38 -4.70 26.72
N ALA A 217 -25.57 -4.70 26.13
CA ALA A 217 -26.54 -5.81 26.30
C ALA A 217 -26.05 -7.10 25.60
N PHE A 218 -25.45 -6.97 24.40
CA PHE A 218 -24.88 -8.11 23.68
C PHE A 218 -23.68 -8.71 24.41
N ALA A 219 -22.70 -7.90 24.77
CA ALA A 219 -21.47 -8.37 25.41
C ALA A 219 -21.71 -8.83 26.84
N GLY A 220 -22.46 -8.05 27.62
CA GLY A 220 -22.65 -8.21 29.05
C GLY A 220 -21.56 -7.55 29.88
N SER A 221 -21.91 -7.10 31.09
CA SER A 221 -20.97 -6.44 32.00
C SER A 221 -19.84 -7.39 32.39
N TYR A 222 -18.59 -6.90 32.27
CA TYR A 222 -17.34 -7.65 32.54
C TYR A 222 -17.09 -8.89 31.67
N ARG A 223 -17.80 -9.00 30.53
CA ARG A 223 -17.55 -10.03 29.51
C ARG A 223 -16.88 -9.47 28.29
N THR A 224 -16.42 -10.35 27.40
CA THR A 224 -15.76 -9.99 26.15
C THR A 224 -16.42 -10.70 24.96
N TYR A 225 -15.94 -10.49 23.75
CA TYR A 225 -16.49 -11.13 22.56
C TYR A 225 -16.23 -12.65 22.49
N ASN A 226 -15.38 -13.22 23.37
CA ASN A 226 -15.20 -14.68 23.45
C ASN A 226 -16.29 -15.39 24.24
N ASN A 227 -17.03 -14.66 25.09
CA ASN A 227 -18.15 -15.19 25.89
C ASN A 227 -19.30 -14.18 26.02
N PRO A 228 -19.84 -13.66 24.89
CA PRO A 228 -20.85 -12.62 24.95
C PRO A 228 -22.16 -13.15 25.49
N LYS A 229 -22.77 -12.37 26.39
CA LYS A 229 -24.05 -12.69 27.07
C LYS A 229 -25.17 -12.99 26.08
N GLY A 230 -25.25 -12.20 25.00
CA GLY A 230 -26.27 -12.36 23.96
C GLY A 230 -26.20 -13.69 23.21
N ILE A 231 -25.02 -14.30 23.09
CA ILE A 231 -24.89 -15.63 22.51
C ILE A 231 -25.17 -16.72 23.55
N GLU A 232 -24.64 -16.56 24.74
CA GLU A 232 -24.84 -17.56 25.80
C GLU A 232 -26.30 -17.65 26.27
N GLU A 233 -26.96 -16.50 26.56
CA GLU A 233 -28.29 -16.41 27.12
C GLU A 233 -29.39 -16.13 26.07
N GLY A 234 -29.03 -15.84 24.82
CA GLY A 234 -29.91 -15.46 23.71
C GLY A 234 -30.16 -13.95 23.63
N LEU A 235 -30.37 -13.48 22.38
CA LEU A 235 -30.68 -12.09 22.06
C LEU A 235 -32.11 -11.75 22.46
N LYS A 236 -32.33 -10.58 23.11
CA LYS A 236 -33.63 -10.20 23.70
C LYS A 236 -34.32 -9.02 23.01
N GLY A 237 -33.78 -8.57 21.86
CA GLY A 237 -34.33 -7.43 21.12
C GLY A 237 -33.90 -6.07 21.69
N ASP A 238 -32.83 -6.03 22.48
CA ASP A 238 -32.31 -4.78 23.06
C ASP A 238 -31.81 -3.85 21.95
N LEU A 239 -32.20 -2.57 22.04
CA LEU A 239 -31.80 -1.53 21.07
C LEU A 239 -31.05 -0.41 21.78
N ASN A 240 -30.06 0.17 21.08
CA ASN A 240 -29.30 1.27 21.64
C ASN A 240 -30.11 2.56 21.70
N TYR A 241 -30.04 3.21 22.86
CA TYR A 241 -30.41 4.60 23.07
C TYR A 241 -29.48 5.18 24.14
N ASN A 242 -28.51 5.99 23.74
CA ASN A 242 -27.49 6.58 24.63
C ASN A 242 -26.46 5.59 25.22
N THR A 243 -26.14 4.54 24.49
CA THR A 243 -25.04 3.60 24.78
C THR A 243 -24.21 3.34 23.52
N ASN A 244 -23.34 2.33 23.55
CA ASN A 244 -22.62 1.92 22.34
C ASN A 244 -23.48 1.03 21.45
N SER A 245 -23.41 1.24 20.17
CA SER A 245 -24.22 0.55 19.17
C SER A 245 -23.52 -0.72 18.65
N CYS A 246 -24.31 -1.75 18.36
CA CYS A 246 -23.87 -2.92 17.58
C CYS A 246 -24.95 -3.35 16.58
N GLY A 247 -24.59 -4.24 15.68
CA GLY A 247 -25.51 -5.04 14.89
C GLY A 247 -25.32 -6.50 15.25
N ALA A 248 -26.35 -7.14 15.79
CA ALA A 248 -26.39 -8.58 15.99
C ALA A 248 -27.71 -9.14 15.43
N LEU A 249 -27.63 -10.01 14.42
CA LEU A 249 -28.78 -10.62 13.76
C LEU A 249 -28.65 -12.14 13.77
N GLN A 250 -29.63 -12.82 14.35
CA GLN A 250 -29.67 -14.28 14.50
C GLN A 250 -30.73 -14.89 13.61
N SER A 251 -30.38 -16.01 12.98
CA SER A 251 -31.34 -16.95 12.38
C SER A 251 -31.18 -18.34 12.97
N ASP A 252 -32.32 -18.94 13.38
CA ASP A 252 -32.37 -20.31 13.85
C ASP A 252 -32.58 -21.27 12.67
N ILE A 253 -31.68 -22.21 12.50
CA ILE A 253 -31.70 -23.14 11.36
C ILE A 253 -31.73 -24.60 11.85
N ILE A 254 -32.37 -25.44 11.05
CA ILE A 254 -32.30 -26.90 11.18
C ILE A 254 -31.62 -27.42 9.90
N LEU A 255 -30.58 -28.22 10.07
CA LEU A 255 -29.84 -28.84 8.98
C LEU A 255 -29.95 -30.36 9.06
N GLN A 256 -30.44 -30.99 8.00
CA GLN A 256 -30.39 -32.44 7.84
C GLN A 256 -28.94 -32.90 7.56
N PRO A 257 -28.58 -34.18 7.74
CA PRO A 257 -27.29 -34.70 7.35
C PRO A 257 -26.92 -34.31 5.91
N GLY A 258 -25.74 -33.69 5.72
CA GLY A 258 -25.27 -33.22 4.42
C GLY A 258 -25.90 -31.92 3.92
N GLU A 259 -26.91 -31.36 4.62
CA GLU A 259 -27.55 -30.11 4.18
C GLU A 259 -26.67 -28.90 4.47
N THR A 260 -26.70 -27.94 3.53
CA THR A 260 -26.05 -26.61 3.63
C THR A 260 -27.11 -25.52 3.57
N LYS A 261 -27.01 -24.52 4.45
CA LYS A 261 -27.75 -23.26 4.35
C LYS A 261 -26.80 -22.08 4.22
N VAL A 262 -27.22 -21.09 3.45
CA VAL A 262 -26.47 -19.84 3.24
C VAL A 262 -27.17 -18.71 3.96
N LEU A 263 -26.42 -18.00 4.81
CA LEU A 263 -26.85 -16.78 5.49
C LEU A 263 -26.02 -15.64 4.95
N THR A 264 -26.63 -14.71 4.23
CA THR A 264 -25.97 -13.56 3.63
C THR A 264 -26.21 -12.31 4.45
N TYR A 265 -25.18 -11.87 5.15
CA TYR A 265 -25.16 -10.60 5.88
C TYR A 265 -24.64 -9.50 4.96
N VAL A 266 -25.19 -8.28 5.15
CA VAL A 266 -24.77 -7.06 4.44
C VAL A 266 -24.52 -5.96 5.47
N LEU A 267 -23.34 -5.33 5.40
CA LEU A 267 -22.92 -4.28 6.33
C LEU A 267 -22.51 -3.05 5.53
N GLY A 268 -23.01 -1.88 5.91
CA GLY A 268 -22.63 -0.65 5.22
C GLY A 268 -22.88 0.62 6.03
N GLY A 269 -22.46 1.73 5.42
CA GLY A 269 -22.63 3.07 5.99
C GLY A 269 -23.20 4.06 4.99
N GLN A 270 -23.70 5.19 5.50
CA GLN A 270 -24.23 6.30 4.71
C GLN A 270 -25.36 5.87 3.76
N LYS A 271 -26.34 5.10 4.26
CA LYS A 271 -27.46 4.56 3.51
C LYS A 271 -28.80 4.99 4.07
N THR A 272 -29.72 5.32 3.18
CA THR A 272 -31.14 5.51 3.50
C THR A 272 -31.84 4.15 3.65
N GLU A 273 -33.00 4.12 4.29
CA GLU A 273 -33.80 2.90 4.43
C GLU A 273 -34.12 2.24 3.09
N ALA A 274 -34.48 3.04 2.08
CA ALA A 274 -34.79 2.54 0.74
C ALA A 274 -33.59 1.87 0.08
N GLU A 275 -32.39 2.44 0.23
CA GLU A 275 -31.15 1.82 -0.26
C GLU A 275 -30.83 0.50 0.48
N ILE A 276 -31.03 0.47 1.81
CA ILE A 276 -30.82 -0.75 2.60
C ILE A 276 -31.78 -1.85 2.16
N GLU A 277 -33.08 -1.53 1.98
CA GLU A 277 -34.10 -2.48 1.49
C GLU A 277 -33.76 -3.01 0.08
N ALA A 278 -33.26 -2.14 -0.80
CA ALA A 278 -32.82 -2.55 -2.15
C ALA A 278 -31.58 -3.48 -2.10
N ILE A 279 -30.61 -3.21 -1.21
CA ILE A 279 -29.44 -4.08 -1.00
C ILE A 279 -29.90 -5.45 -0.47
N ILE A 280 -30.78 -5.49 0.52
CA ILE A 280 -31.30 -6.74 1.07
C ILE A 280 -32.02 -7.55 -0.02
N ALA A 281 -32.88 -6.90 -0.81
CA ALA A 281 -33.61 -7.55 -1.90
C ALA A 281 -32.67 -8.14 -2.97
N LYS A 282 -31.54 -7.50 -3.27
CA LYS A 282 -30.52 -8.05 -4.18
C LYS A 282 -30.02 -9.42 -3.71
N TYR A 283 -29.72 -9.54 -2.41
CA TYR A 283 -29.12 -10.76 -1.84
C TYR A 283 -30.15 -11.79 -1.30
N GLU A 284 -31.42 -11.57 -1.51
CA GLU A 284 -32.44 -12.63 -1.47
C GLU A 284 -32.29 -13.62 -2.65
N ASN A 285 -31.63 -13.16 -3.72
CA ASN A 285 -31.24 -14.01 -4.84
C ASN A 285 -29.94 -14.76 -4.51
N GLU A 286 -30.00 -16.08 -4.46
CA GLU A 286 -28.86 -16.94 -4.13
C GLU A 286 -27.67 -16.80 -5.08
N ASN A 287 -27.89 -16.40 -6.34
CA ASN A 287 -26.82 -16.23 -7.35
C ASN A 287 -26.12 -14.86 -7.26
N ALA A 288 -26.60 -13.92 -6.45
CA ALA A 288 -26.04 -12.57 -6.39
C ALA A 288 -24.59 -12.57 -5.90
N VAL A 289 -24.28 -13.39 -4.89
CA VAL A 289 -22.92 -13.51 -4.32
C VAL A 289 -21.93 -14.05 -5.35
N GLU A 290 -22.30 -15.13 -6.08
CA GLU A 290 -21.42 -15.73 -7.09
C GLU A 290 -21.15 -14.76 -8.24
N LYS A 291 -22.18 -14.03 -8.67
CA LYS A 291 -22.05 -13.01 -9.72
C LYS A 291 -21.11 -11.89 -9.29
N ASP A 292 -21.30 -11.31 -8.11
CA ASP A 292 -20.46 -10.24 -7.59
C ASP A 292 -19.00 -10.68 -7.43
N LEU A 293 -18.76 -11.88 -6.94
CA LEU A 293 -17.41 -12.44 -6.80
C LEU A 293 -16.73 -12.68 -8.15
N ALA A 294 -17.48 -13.14 -9.15
CA ALA A 294 -16.94 -13.33 -10.50
C ALA A 294 -16.55 -11.99 -11.13
N GLU A 295 -17.38 -10.95 -10.97
CA GLU A 295 -17.08 -9.57 -11.43
C GLU A 295 -15.84 -9.02 -10.72
N LEU A 296 -15.76 -9.16 -9.38
CA LEU A 296 -14.64 -8.70 -8.57
C LEU A 296 -13.32 -9.39 -8.96
N LYS A 297 -13.32 -10.70 -9.06
CA LYS A 297 -12.14 -11.48 -9.49
C LYS A 297 -11.69 -11.07 -10.88
N ASN A 298 -12.63 -10.97 -11.84
CA ASN A 298 -12.31 -10.56 -13.20
C ASN A 298 -11.69 -9.15 -13.24
N TYR A 299 -12.22 -8.20 -12.47
CA TYR A 299 -11.67 -6.84 -12.38
C TYR A 299 -10.20 -6.84 -11.95
N TRP A 300 -9.89 -7.51 -10.84
CA TRP A 300 -8.52 -7.52 -10.30
C TRP A 300 -7.57 -8.37 -11.16
N HIS A 301 -8.00 -9.57 -11.54
CA HIS A 301 -7.15 -10.48 -12.33
C HIS A 301 -6.81 -9.88 -13.69
N SER A 302 -7.75 -9.21 -14.37
CA SER A 302 -7.47 -8.56 -15.66
C SER A 302 -6.38 -7.48 -15.57
N LYS A 303 -6.22 -6.81 -14.41
CA LYS A 303 -5.15 -5.85 -14.20
C LYS A 303 -3.82 -6.55 -13.93
N LEU A 304 -3.83 -7.54 -13.05
CA LEU A 304 -2.63 -8.31 -12.71
C LEU A 304 -2.07 -9.05 -13.94
N ASP A 305 -2.93 -9.52 -14.82
CA ASP A 305 -2.55 -10.25 -16.03
C ASP A 305 -1.88 -9.37 -17.10
N ASN A 306 -1.82 -8.05 -16.92
CA ASN A 306 -1.04 -7.15 -17.78
C ASN A 306 0.48 -7.34 -17.65
N LEU A 307 0.95 -7.95 -16.57
CA LEU A 307 2.32 -8.44 -16.44
C LEU A 307 2.31 -9.79 -15.70
N GLN A 308 2.79 -10.83 -16.37
CA GLN A 308 2.97 -12.15 -15.78
C GLN A 308 4.35 -12.68 -16.14
N VAL A 309 5.07 -13.19 -15.15
CA VAL A 309 6.40 -13.77 -15.32
C VAL A 309 6.43 -15.23 -14.93
N ASN A 310 7.29 -15.99 -15.58
CA ASN A 310 7.60 -17.36 -15.21
C ASN A 310 9.11 -17.53 -15.18
N THR A 311 9.67 -17.38 -13.99
CA THR A 311 11.09 -17.49 -13.69
C THR A 311 11.37 -18.80 -12.96
N PRO A 312 12.64 -19.20 -12.80
CA PRO A 312 12.99 -20.35 -11.96
C PRO A 312 12.67 -20.21 -10.46
N ASP A 313 12.37 -18.98 -9.98
CA ASP A 313 12.07 -18.69 -8.57
C ASP A 313 10.56 -18.52 -8.34
N ALA A 314 9.98 -19.45 -7.58
CA ALA A 314 8.55 -19.44 -7.26
C ALA A 314 8.14 -18.23 -6.39
N ASP A 315 8.99 -17.79 -5.45
CA ASP A 315 8.72 -16.62 -4.59
C ASP A 315 8.69 -15.34 -5.43
N PHE A 316 9.63 -15.24 -6.39
CA PHE A 316 9.66 -14.14 -7.34
C PHE A 316 8.37 -14.09 -8.18
N ASN A 317 7.95 -15.24 -8.70
CA ASN A 317 6.71 -15.35 -9.48
C ASN A 317 5.46 -14.98 -8.65
N ASN A 318 5.35 -15.44 -7.41
CA ASN A 318 4.25 -15.13 -6.50
C ASN A 318 4.17 -13.62 -6.22
N MET A 319 5.31 -12.98 -5.95
CA MET A 319 5.35 -11.56 -5.64
C MET A 319 5.04 -10.71 -6.88
N VAL A 320 5.69 -10.94 -8.01
CA VAL A 320 5.52 -10.11 -9.20
C VAL A 320 4.13 -10.29 -9.82
N ASN A 321 3.65 -11.54 -9.93
CA ASN A 321 2.40 -11.84 -10.62
C ASN A 321 1.15 -11.48 -9.81
N VAL A 322 1.27 -11.48 -8.46
CA VAL A 322 0.09 -11.30 -7.59
C VAL A 322 0.37 -10.31 -6.46
N TRP A 323 1.23 -10.68 -5.50
CA TRP A 323 1.15 -10.05 -4.19
C TRP A 323 1.80 -8.69 -4.12
N ASN A 324 2.98 -8.47 -4.74
CA ASN A 324 3.55 -7.12 -4.82
C ASN A 324 2.70 -6.21 -5.72
N ALA A 325 2.20 -6.74 -6.85
CA ALA A 325 1.31 -6.00 -7.74
C ALA A 325 0.02 -5.57 -7.01
N TYR A 326 -0.61 -6.50 -6.28
CA TYR A 326 -1.81 -6.19 -5.48
C TYR A 326 -1.50 -5.23 -4.32
N ASN A 327 -0.37 -5.39 -3.64
CA ASN A 327 0.08 -4.44 -2.61
C ASN A 327 0.30 -3.02 -3.18
N CYS A 328 0.82 -2.90 -4.43
CA CYS A 328 0.91 -1.62 -5.13
C CYS A 328 -0.47 -0.97 -5.30
N PHE A 329 -1.48 -1.71 -5.77
CA PHE A 329 -2.84 -1.19 -5.91
C PHE A 329 -3.44 -0.74 -4.57
N ILE A 330 -3.29 -1.53 -3.52
CA ILE A 330 -3.82 -1.18 -2.19
C ILE A 330 -3.13 0.08 -1.64
N THR A 331 -1.82 0.19 -1.78
CA THR A 331 -1.09 1.38 -1.36
C THR A 331 -1.46 2.61 -2.21
N PHE A 332 -1.62 2.43 -3.52
CA PHE A 332 -2.08 3.47 -4.45
C PHE A 332 -3.48 4.00 -4.07
N ILE A 333 -4.40 3.13 -3.70
CA ILE A 333 -5.78 3.51 -3.37
C ILE A 333 -5.84 4.19 -1.99
N TRP A 334 -5.17 3.65 -0.98
CA TRP A 334 -5.34 4.06 0.42
C TRP A 334 -4.17 4.88 0.98
N SER A 335 -3.10 5.08 0.22
CA SER A 335 -1.89 5.80 0.66
C SER A 335 -1.41 5.28 2.02
N ARG A 336 -1.26 6.14 3.02
CA ARG A 336 -0.88 5.79 4.40
C ARG A 336 -2.05 6.03 5.36
N ALA A 337 -3.29 5.85 4.88
CA ALA A 337 -4.48 6.30 5.61
C ALA A 337 -5.03 5.28 6.60
N ALA A 338 -5.05 3.99 6.26
CA ALA A 338 -5.74 3.00 7.08
C ALA A 338 -5.14 1.60 7.01
N SER A 339 -4.52 1.16 8.10
CA SER A 339 -4.07 -0.21 8.38
C SER A 339 -4.31 -0.52 9.85
N PHE A 340 -3.76 -1.60 10.38
CA PHE A 340 -3.80 -1.83 11.84
C PHE A 340 -2.84 -0.90 12.61
N GLN A 341 -1.79 -0.36 11.99
CA GLN A 341 -0.87 0.59 12.62
C GLN A 341 -1.14 2.05 12.23
N TYR A 342 -1.54 2.33 11.01
CA TYR A 342 -1.92 3.68 10.59
C TYR A 342 -3.30 4.12 11.10
N CYS A 343 -4.07 3.28 11.71
CA CYS A 343 -5.31 3.54 12.47
C CYS A 343 -6.36 4.45 11.81
N GLY A 344 -6.09 5.05 10.65
CA GLY A 344 -7.01 5.94 9.93
C GLY A 344 -7.07 7.38 10.46
N LEU A 345 -6.01 7.90 11.07
CA LEU A 345 -5.95 9.31 11.51
C LEU A 345 -5.78 10.29 10.34
N ARG A 346 -5.14 9.88 9.25
CA ARG A 346 -4.90 10.76 8.09
C ARG A 346 -6.13 10.80 7.17
N ASN A 347 -6.53 12.01 6.81
CA ASN A 347 -7.67 12.26 5.91
C ASN A 347 -7.20 12.67 4.51
N GLY A 348 -6.35 11.85 3.89
CA GLY A 348 -5.85 12.16 2.54
C GLY A 348 -4.56 11.45 2.17
N PHE A 349 -3.92 12.01 1.16
CA PHE A 349 -2.74 11.49 0.49
C PHE A 349 -1.50 12.31 0.82
N GLY A 350 -0.41 11.68 1.26
CA GLY A 350 0.90 12.33 1.28
C GLY A 350 1.36 12.58 -0.15
N TYR A 351 1.81 13.80 -0.47
CA TYR A 351 2.13 14.16 -1.87
C TYR A 351 3.17 13.23 -2.48
N ARG A 352 4.40 13.24 -1.93
CA ARG A 352 5.49 12.40 -2.45
C ARG A 352 5.20 10.90 -2.34
N ASP A 353 4.51 10.49 -1.27
CA ASP A 353 4.10 9.09 -1.09
C ASP A 353 3.25 8.61 -2.27
N THR A 354 2.19 9.37 -2.57
CA THR A 354 1.23 9.01 -3.61
C THR A 354 1.84 9.10 -5.00
N VAL A 355 2.63 10.14 -5.29
CA VAL A 355 3.30 10.27 -6.59
C VAL A 355 4.27 9.10 -6.85
N GLN A 356 4.94 8.58 -5.82
CA GLN A 356 5.76 7.38 -5.94
C GLN A 356 4.92 6.09 -6.04
N ASP A 357 3.83 5.99 -5.27
CA ASP A 357 2.94 4.82 -5.30
C ASP A 357 2.34 4.60 -6.69
N ILE A 358 2.04 5.68 -7.42
CA ILE A 358 1.56 5.62 -8.81
C ILE A 358 2.52 4.82 -9.70
N GLN A 359 3.84 4.95 -9.51
CA GLN A 359 4.84 4.25 -10.34
C GLN A 359 4.68 2.72 -10.28
N GLY A 360 4.23 2.18 -9.15
CA GLY A 360 4.01 0.74 -8.98
C GLY A 360 2.80 0.18 -9.74
N VAL A 361 1.89 1.03 -10.24
CA VAL A 361 0.67 0.59 -10.95
C VAL A 361 0.63 1.01 -12.43
N ILE A 362 1.52 1.91 -12.88
CA ILE A 362 1.52 2.42 -14.25
C ILE A 362 1.54 1.28 -15.28
N HIS A 363 2.40 0.29 -15.09
CA HIS A 363 2.58 -0.84 -16.01
C HIS A 363 1.40 -1.83 -16.01
N LEU A 364 0.49 -1.74 -15.03
CA LEU A 364 -0.69 -2.61 -14.89
C LEU A 364 -1.99 -1.89 -15.24
N ALA A 365 -2.08 -0.57 -14.95
CA ALA A 365 -3.32 0.20 -15.09
C ALA A 365 -3.03 1.69 -15.38
N PRO A 366 -2.48 2.02 -16.57
CA PRO A 366 -2.07 3.40 -16.90
C PRO A 366 -3.21 4.41 -16.85
N GLU A 367 -4.46 4.03 -17.10
CA GLU A 367 -5.62 4.91 -17.02
C GLU A 367 -5.95 5.31 -15.58
N MET A 368 -5.77 4.39 -14.62
CA MET A 368 -5.91 4.70 -13.20
C MET A 368 -4.76 5.60 -12.74
N ALA A 369 -3.55 5.31 -13.19
CA ALA A 369 -2.36 6.11 -12.91
C ALA A 369 -2.54 7.56 -13.40
N LYS A 370 -3.03 7.77 -14.64
CA LYS A 370 -3.31 9.12 -15.18
C LYS A 370 -4.23 9.92 -14.28
N LYS A 371 -5.35 9.33 -13.88
CA LYS A 371 -6.34 10.03 -13.00
C LYS A 371 -5.69 10.51 -11.70
N GLN A 372 -4.86 9.66 -11.10
CA GLN A 372 -4.17 10.01 -9.85
C GLN A 372 -3.05 11.03 -10.08
N ILE A 373 -2.33 10.98 -11.21
CA ILE A 373 -1.34 12.00 -11.58
C ILE A 373 -2.02 13.36 -11.73
N VAL A 374 -3.15 13.43 -12.44
CA VAL A 374 -3.93 14.68 -12.59
C VAL A 374 -4.38 15.21 -11.23
N PHE A 375 -4.87 14.34 -10.35
CA PHE A 375 -5.25 14.73 -9.00
C PHE A 375 -4.07 15.28 -8.19
N MET A 376 -2.89 14.65 -8.27
CA MET A 376 -1.69 15.13 -7.57
C MET A 376 -1.13 16.42 -8.17
N LEU A 377 -1.19 16.60 -9.50
CA LEU A 377 -0.82 17.86 -10.15
C LEU A 377 -1.77 19.00 -9.71
N SER A 378 -3.07 18.73 -9.55
CA SER A 378 -4.02 19.73 -9.03
C SER A 378 -3.75 20.15 -7.57
N ALA A 379 -2.92 19.40 -6.87
CA ALA A 379 -2.45 19.68 -5.53
C ALA A 379 -1.04 20.29 -5.48
N GLN A 380 -0.45 20.63 -6.63
CA GLN A 380 0.76 21.43 -6.70
C GLN A 380 0.43 22.90 -6.50
N VAL A 381 1.19 23.57 -5.65
CA VAL A 381 1.06 25.01 -5.38
C VAL A 381 1.67 25.83 -6.52
N THR A 382 1.18 27.04 -6.75
CA THR A 382 1.66 27.94 -7.83
C THR A 382 3.16 28.24 -7.78
N ASN A 383 3.80 28.13 -6.61
CA ASN A 383 5.25 28.26 -6.47
C ASN A 383 6.03 27.00 -6.90
N GLY A 384 5.34 25.93 -7.28
CA GLY A 384 5.95 24.67 -7.72
C GLY A 384 6.08 23.58 -6.65
N ALA A 385 5.82 23.88 -5.38
CA ALA A 385 5.83 22.88 -4.30
C ALA A 385 4.61 21.97 -4.35
N GLY A 386 4.71 20.76 -3.77
CA GLY A 386 3.56 19.92 -3.49
C GLY A 386 2.93 20.25 -2.14
N LEU A 387 1.60 20.13 -2.01
CA LEU A 387 0.95 20.18 -0.70
C LEU A 387 1.40 18.96 0.14
N PRO A 388 1.92 19.13 1.35
CA PRO A 388 2.40 17.99 2.15
C PRO A 388 1.34 16.92 2.42
N LEU A 389 0.07 17.32 2.50
CA LEU A 389 -1.10 16.43 2.60
C LEU A 389 -2.20 16.91 1.66
N VAL A 390 -2.66 16.05 0.76
CA VAL A 390 -3.77 16.28 -0.16
C VAL A 390 -5.01 15.59 0.38
N LYS A 391 -6.01 16.36 0.81
CA LYS A 391 -7.24 15.80 1.40
C LYS A 391 -8.05 15.02 0.36
N TYR A 392 -8.86 14.04 0.80
CA TYR A 392 -9.76 13.29 -0.09
C TYR A 392 -10.76 14.17 -0.83
N ASP A 393 -11.17 15.27 -0.24
CA ASP A 393 -12.09 16.27 -0.78
C ASP A 393 -11.38 17.50 -1.35
N HIS A 394 -10.08 17.40 -1.64
CA HIS A 394 -9.27 18.46 -2.24
C HIS A 394 -9.94 19.03 -3.49
N LYS A 395 -9.94 20.35 -3.59
CA LYS A 395 -10.44 21.11 -4.75
C LYS A 395 -9.38 22.11 -5.17
N ALA A 396 -8.94 21.99 -6.40
CA ALA A 396 -7.98 22.91 -6.99
C ALA A 396 -8.46 24.37 -6.89
N GLY A 397 -7.53 25.29 -6.71
CA GLY A 397 -7.79 26.72 -6.59
C GLY A 397 -8.37 27.19 -5.25
N GLN A 398 -8.64 26.29 -4.32
CA GLN A 398 -9.28 26.60 -3.03
C GLN A 398 -8.36 26.45 -1.81
N GLU A 399 -7.15 25.97 -2.01
CA GLU A 399 -6.19 25.84 -0.92
C GLU A 399 -5.52 27.17 -0.59
N ASN A 400 -5.23 27.39 0.69
CA ASN A 400 -4.42 28.52 1.10
C ASN A 400 -2.95 28.23 0.78
N HIS A 401 -2.22 29.25 0.35
CA HIS A 401 -0.77 29.15 0.20
C HIS A 401 -0.12 28.95 1.58
N PRO A 402 0.62 27.87 1.82
CA PRO A 402 1.29 27.70 3.10
C PRO A 402 2.38 28.75 3.28
N ASP A 403 2.40 29.38 4.45
CA ASP A 403 3.53 30.24 4.82
C ASP A 403 4.73 29.37 5.19
N GLU A 404 5.78 29.45 4.41
CA GLU A 404 7.02 28.69 4.60
C GLU A 404 7.73 29.01 5.92
N ASN A 405 7.38 30.12 6.56
CA ASN A 405 8.01 30.64 7.77
C ASN A 405 7.14 30.49 9.04
N ASP A 406 5.86 30.16 8.90
CA ASP A 406 4.92 30.11 10.02
C ASP A 406 4.49 28.66 10.37
N GLU A 407 5.18 28.07 11.33
CA GLU A 407 4.84 26.76 11.89
C GLU A 407 3.49 26.74 12.63
N ASN A 408 2.92 27.91 12.94
CA ASN A 408 1.63 28.06 13.61
C ASN A 408 0.48 28.40 12.65
N SER A 409 0.75 28.45 11.35
CA SER A 409 -0.27 28.75 10.33
C SER A 409 -1.49 27.84 10.45
N VAL A 410 -2.61 28.29 9.92
CA VAL A 410 -3.83 27.47 9.84
C VAL A 410 -3.56 26.19 9.07
N TYR A 411 -2.77 26.30 8.00
CA TYR A 411 -2.38 25.14 7.18
C TYR A 411 -1.55 24.13 7.99
N ALA A 412 -0.53 24.58 8.74
CA ALA A 412 0.28 23.71 9.58
C ALA A 412 -0.56 22.96 10.61
N LYS A 413 -1.52 23.64 11.24
CA LYS A 413 -2.46 23.03 12.20
C LYS A 413 -3.40 22.00 11.56
N GLN A 414 -3.82 22.24 10.32
CA GLN A 414 -4.73 21.34 9.58
C GLN A 414 -4.02 20.11 9.03
N THR A 415 -2.78 20.25 8.57
CA THR A 415 -2.03 19.19 7.88
C THR A 415 -1.01 18.49 8.77
N GLY A 416 -0.62 19.11 9.88
CA GLY A 416 0.49 18.66 10.72
C GLY A 416 1.88 18.92 10.09
N HIS A 417 1.95 19.73 9.02
CA HIS A 417 3.19 20.03 8.29
C HIS A 417 3.35 21.55 8.13
N PRO A 418 4.23 22.17 8.91
CA PRO A 418 4.35 23.64 8.94
C PRO A 418 4.99 24.22 7.69
N SER A 419 5.72 23.43 6.90
CA SER A 419 6.43 23.90 5.72
C SER A 419 6.56 22.83 4.63
N TYR A 420 7.01 23.25 3.45
CA TYR A 420 7.23 22.35 2.31
C TYR A 420 8.39 21.37 2.55
N ARG A 421 8.31 20.22 1.91
CA ARG A 421 9.41 19.27 1.81
C ARG A 421 10.23 19.52 0.55
N ALA A 422 11.52 19.19 0.64
CA ALA A 422 12.47 19.49 -0.43
C ALA A 422 12.26 18.64 -1.68
N ASP A 423 11.72 17.43 -1.53
CA ASP A 423 11.63 16.42 -2.59
C ASP A 423 10.23 16.20 -3.16
N ASP A 424 9.16 16.76 -2.56
CA ASP A 424 7.77 16.44 -2.91
C ASP A 424 7.50 16.55 -4.43
N ALA A 425 7.78 17.69 -5.02
CA ALA A 425 7.47 17.93 -6.45
C ALA A 425 8.45 17.24 -7.41
N LEU A 426 9.65 16.86 -6.95
CA LEU A 426 10.63 16.18 -7.81
C LEU A 426 10.20 14.75 -8.18
N TRP A 427 9.31 14.13 -7.40
CA TRP A 427 8.76 12.82 -7.73
C TRP A 427 7.80 12.83 -8.92
N LEU A 428 7.29 14.00 -9.33
CA LEU A 428 6.48 14.14 -10.56
C LEU A 428 7.25 13.71 -11.81
N PHE A 429 8.54 13.98 -11.88
CA PHE A 429 9.34 13.73 -13.10
C PHE A 429 9.40 12.26 -13.47
N PRO A 430 9.89 11.34 -12.63
CA PRO A 430 9.87 9.92 -12.97
C PRO A 430 8.45 9.40 -13.20
N THR A 431 7.44 9.90 -12.47
CA THR A 431 6.08 9.40 -12.57
C THR A 431 5.41 9.81 -13.88
N VAL A 432 5.51 11.08 -14.28
CA VAL A 432 5.00 11.57 -15.58
C VAL A 432 5.74 10.92 -16.74
N TYR A 433 7.08 10.79 -16.63
CA TYR A 433 7.88 10.13 -17.66
C TYR A 433 7.48 8.67 -17.87
N LYS A 434 7.34 7.90 -16.78
CA LYS A 434 6.91 6.50 -16.85
C LYS A 434 5.50 6.37 -17.42
N TYR A 435 4.57 7.24 -17.03
CA TYR A 435 3.21 7.23 -17.57
C TYR A 435 3.20 7.46 -19.09
N ILE A 436 3.85 8.52 -19.55
CA ILE A 436 3.93 8.83 -20.99
C ILE A 436 4.63 7.71 -21.76
N SER A 437 5.73 7.17 -21.22
CA SER A 437 6.47 6.08 -21.82
C SER A 437 5.66 4.78 -21.89
N GLU A 438 4.91 4.44 -20.87
CA GLU A 438 4.05 3.24 -20.85
C GLU A 438 2.84 3.41 -21.79
N SER A 439 2.14 4.53 -21.72
CA SER A 439 0.88 4.75 -22.43
C SER A 439 1.05 5.23 -23.89
N GLY A 440 2.16 5.92 -24.19
CA GLY A 440 2.35 6.64 -25.45
C GLY A 440 1.57 7.95 -25.53
N ASP A 441 1.00 8.44 -24.42
CA ASP A 441 0.18 9.66 -24.34
C ASP A 441 1.03 10.93 -24.25
N HIS A 442 1.71 11.30 -25.35
CA HIS A 442 2.51 12.53 -25.41
C HIS A 442 1.68 13.79 -25.25
N ALA A 443 0.38 13.76 -25.63
CA ALA A 443 -0.54 14.90 -25.52
C ALA A 443 -0.77 15.30 -24.04
N PHE A 444 -0.50 14.42 -23.11
CA PHE A 444 -0.62 14.68 -21.67
C PHE A 444 0.23 15.89 -21.22
N LEU A 445 1.38 16.14 -21.84
CA LEU A 445 2.21 17.33 -21.56
C LEU A 445 1.50 18.66 -21.82
N ASP A 446 0.50 18.67 -22.69
CA ASP A 446 -0.28 19.86 -23.06
C ASP A 446 -1.62 19.97 -22.29
N GLU A 447 -1.97 18.96 -21.50
CA GLU A 447 -3.19 18.96 -20.71
C GLU A 447 -3.10 20.05 -19.63
N VAL A 448 -4.13 20.93 -19.59
CA VAL A 448 -4.17 22.06 -18.65
C VAL A 448 -4.83 21.62 -17.35
N ILE A 449 -4.10 21.80 -16.25
CA ILE A 449 -4.52 21.42 -14.91
C ILE A 449 -4.41 22.64 -13.98
N SER A 450 -5.41 22.82 -13.12
CA SER A 450 -5.41 23.92 -12.15
C SER A 450 -4.43 23.63 -11.00
N TYR A 451 -3.76 24.66 -10.51
CA TYR A 451 -2.96 24.59 -9.29
C TYR A 451 -3.84 24.55 -8.02
N ALA A 452 -3.26 24.19 -6.91
CA ALA A 452 -3.96 24.08 -5.63
C ALA A 452 -4.54 25.39 -5.11
N ASN A 453 -3.86 26.50 -5.38
CA ASN A 453 -4.18 27.85 -4.89
C ASN A 453 -4.33 28.86 -6.04
N ASP A 454 -4.78 30.07 -5.68
CA ASP A 454 -4.81 31.29 -6.51
C ASP A 454 -5.68 31.23 -7.79
N GLY A 455 -6.33 30.10 -8.06
CA GLY A 455 -7.16 29.90 -9.25
C GLY A 455 -6.39 29.87 -10.58
N GLU A 456 -5.07 29.75 -10.55
CA GLU A 456 -4.22 29.59 -11.73
C GLU A 456 -4.30 28.16 -12.30
N SER A 457 -3.96 28.04 -13.57
CA SER A 457 -3.84 26.77 -14.28
C SER A 457 -2.63 26.81 -15.20
N GLY A 458 -2.03 25.65 -15.45
CA GLY A 458 -0.91 25.48 -16.36
C GLY A 458 -0.97 24.14 -17.07
N THR A 459 -0.18 23.97 -18.13
CA THR A 459 0.01 22.66 -18.74
C THR A 459 0.78 21.74 -17.80
N VAL A 460 0.71 20.42 -18.00
CA VAL A 460 1.58 19.48 -17.27
C VAL A 460 3.05 19.85 -17.41
N TYR A 461 3.46 20.33 -18.62
CA TYR A 461 4.82 20.83 -18.84
C TYR A 461 5.14 22.05 -17.96
N ASP A 462 4.19 23.01 -17.78
CA ASP A 462 4.36 24.14 -16.86
C ASP A 462 4.47 23.72 -15.40
N HIS A 463 3.65 22.74 -14.98
CA HIS A 463 3.76 22.13 -13.64
C HIS A 463 5.16 21.60 -13.37
N LEU A 464 5.77 20.87 -14.34
CA LEU A 464 7.13 20.37 -14.22
C LEU A 464 8.18 21.50 -14.20
N LYS A 465 8.00 22.55 -15.02
CA LYS A 465 8.90 23.72 -14.99
C LYS A 465 8.88 24.39 -13.62
N ARG A 466 7.70 24.64 -13.05
CA ARG A 466 7.57 25.24 -11.71
C ARG A 466 8.19 24.38 -10.59
N ALA A 467 8.16 23.05 -10.72
CA ALA A 467 8.82 22.16 -9.76
C ALA A 467 10.37 22.32 -9.78
N ILE A 468 10.99 22.53 -10.94
CA ILE A 468 12.42 22.89 -11.04
C ILE A 468 12.67 24.27 -10.41
N ASP A 469 11.82 25.25 -10.77
CA ASP A 469 11.97 26.62 -10.24
C ASP A 469 11.86 26.66 -8.72
N PHE A 470 10.94 25.87 -8.12
CA PHE A 470 10.86 25.74 -6.68
C PHE A 470 12.19 25.27 -6.07
N SER A 471 12.79 24.21 -6.60
CA SER A 471 14.07 23.70 -6.10
C SER A 471 15.21 24.71 -6.28
N MET A 472 15.23 25.43 -7.42
CA MET A 472 16.27 26.44 -7.73
C MET A 472 16.11 27.73 -6.94
N ASN A 473 14.90 28.07 -6.48
CA ASN A 473 14.62 29.21 -5.60
C ASN A 473 14.92 28.92 -4.12
N HIS A 474 15.08 27.63 -3.75
CA HIS A 474 15.35 27.18 -2.38
C HIS A 474 16.69 26.45 -2.31
N LEU A 475 17.77 27.20 -2.53
CA LEU A 475 19.14 26.68 -2.44
C LEU A 475 19.75 26.97 -1.07
N GLY A 476 20.56 26.05 -0.57
CA GLY A 476 21.35 26.20 0.62
C GLY A 476 22.67 26.95 0.40
N ASN A 477 23.57 26.83 1.37
CA ASN A 477 24.80 27.63 1.42
C ASN A 477 25.83 27.29 0.33
N HIS A 478 25.81 26.04 -0.19
CA HIS A 478 26.74 25.60 -1.26
C HIS A 478 26.08 25.61 -2.64
N GLY A 479 24.78 25.93 -2.72
CA GLY A 479 24.01 25.99 -3.97
C GLY A 479 23.31 24.69 -4.36
N MET A 480 23.24 23.70 -3.48
CA MET A 480 22.36 22.54 -3.61
C MET A 480 20.95 22.84 -3.10
N PRO A 481 19.96 22.03 -3.45
CA PRO A 481 18.62 22.13 -2.86
C PRO A 481 18.68 22.08 -1.34
N ALA A 482 18.04 23.07 -0.68
CA ALA A 482 17.93 23.10 0.77
C ALA A 482 17.08 21.94 1.27
N GLY A 483 17.36 21.47 2.48
CA GLY A 483 16.63 20.37 3.11
C GLY A 483 15.21 20.74 3.53
N LEU A 484 14.93 22.06 3.70
CA LEU A 484 13.64 22.59 4.14
C LEU A 484 13.13 21.88 5.42
N HIS A 485 11.82 21.60 5.48
CA HIS A 485 11.24 20.87 6.60
C HIS A 485 11.79 19.45 6.72
N ALA A 486 11.89 18.75 5.60
CA ALA A 486 12.55 17.45 5.45
C ALA A 486 12.76 17.14 3.96
N ASP A 487 13.62 16.19 3.64
CA ASP A 487 13.57 15.46 2.39
C ASP A 487 12.75 14.15 2.58
N TRP A 488 12.95 13.10 1.76
CA TRP A 488 12.26 11.83 1.91
C TRP A 488 12.38 11.26 3.35
N ASN A 489 13.48 11.51 4.03
CA ASN A 489 13.63 11.15 5.44
C ASN A 489 13.01 12.24 6.33
N ASP A 490 11.77 12.05 6.75
CA ASP A 490 11.02 12.96 7.62
C ASP A 490 11.74 13.29 8.94
N CYS A 491 12.67 12.43 9.35
CA CYS A 491 13.43 12.58 10.59
C CYS A 491 14.74 13.34 10.41
N LEU A 492 15.08 13.78 9.19
CA LEU A 492 16.28 14.56 8.92
C LEU A 492 15.92 15.99 8.51
N ARG A 493 16.00 16.92 9.46
CA ARG A 493 15.71 18.34 9.27
C ARG A 493 17.01 19.11 9.10
N LEU A 494 17.29 19.54 7.89
CA LEU A 494 18.49 20.29 7.55
C LEU A 494 18.25 21.82 7.53
N GLY A 495 16.97 22.25 7.53
CA GLY A 495 16.59 23.64 7.57
C GLY A 495 16.66 24.35 6.20
N LYS A 496 16.55 25.68 6.25
CA LYS A 496 16.46 26.52 5.04
C LYS A 496 17.76 26.69 4.30
N LYS A 497 18.90 26.48 4.96
CA LYS A 497 20.24 26.67 4.41
C LYS A 497 21.11 25.40 4.47
N GLY A 498 20.72 24.40 5.23
CA GLY A 498 21.28 23.08 5.15
C GLY A 498 20.83 22.37 3.86
N GLU A 499 21.58 21.39 3.37
CA GLU A 499 21.47 20.88 2.01
C GLU A 499 21.44 19.36 1.96
N SER A 500 20.65 18.81 1.06
CA SER A 500 20.51 17.37 0.86
C SER A 500 21.14 16.92 -0.44
N THR A 501 22.20 16.11 -0.35
CA THR A 501 22.83 15.47 -1.51
C THR A 501 21.85 14.53 -2.24
N PHE A 502 21.00 13.86 -1.51
CA PHE A 502 19.96 13.00 -2.09
C PHE A 502 18.99 13.81 -2.99
N VAL A 503 18.49 14.95 -2.50
CA VAL A 503 17.59 15.82 -3.30
C VAL A 503 18.31 16.41 -4.50
N ALA A 504 19.62 16.72 -4.36
CA ALA A 504 20.42 17.19 -5.49
C ALA A 504 20.53 16.12 -6.62
N PHE A 505 20.69 14.84 -6.28
CA PHE A 505 20.63 13.77 -7.27
C PHE A 505 19.25 13.63 -7.91
N GLN A 506 18.16 13.78 -7.13
CA GLN A 506 16.81 13.81 -7.70
C GLN A 506 16.62 14.98 -8.67
N LEU A 507 17.15 16.16 -8.34
CA LEU A 507 17.09 17.33 -9.24
C LEU A 507 17.88 17.08 -10.52
N VAL A 508 19.05 16.44 -10.46
CA VAL A 508 19.80 16.01 -11.67
C VAL A 508 18.96 15.10 -12.55
N TYR A 509 18.24 14.15 -11.94
CA TYR A 509 17.36 13.23 -12.66
C TYR A 509 16.17 13.97 -13.30
N ALA A 510 15.54 14.87 -12.53
CA ALA A 510 14.43 15.70 -13.00
C ALA A 510 14.81 16.60 -14.18
N VAL A 511 15.97 17.26 -14.10
CA VAL A 511 16.53 18.10 -15.19
C VAL A 511 16.74 17.30 -16.48
N LYS A 512 17.28 16.08 -16.37
CA LYS A 512 17.46 15.20 -17.54
C LYS A 512 16.13 14.84 -18.22
N ILE A 513 15.12 14.48 -17.44
CA ILE A 513 13.79 14.15 -17.95
C ILE A 513 13.17 15.39 -18.61
N LEU A 514 13.16 16.52 -17.91
CA LEU A 514 12.53 17.73 -18.43
C LEU A 514 13.20 18.27 -19.68
N LYS A 515 14.53 18.13 -19.79
CA LYS A 515 15.25 18.47 -21.00
C LYS A 515 14.78 17.65 -22.23
N THR A 516 14.47 16.37 -22.03
CA THR A 516 13.89 15.55 -23.11
C THR A 516 12.59 16.15 -23.61
N TYR A 517 11.72 16.57 -22.70
CA TYR A 517 10.44 17.23 -23.05
C TYR A 517 10.61 18.63 -23.63
N ALA A 518 11.55 19.43 -23.13
CA ALA A 518 11.84 20.74 -23.70
C ALA A 518 12.29 20.62 -25.17
N LEU A 519 13.12 19.65 -25.49
CA LEU A 519 13.54 19.38 -26.87
C LEU A 519 12.38 18.88 -27.75
N GLU A 520 11.52 18.01 -27.22
CA GLU A 520 10.31 17.52 -27.90
C GLU A 520 9.36 18.69 -28.22
N LYS A 521 9.22 19.63 -27.29
CA LYS A 521 8.39 20.85 -27.42
C LYS A 521 9.05 21.94 -28.24
N ASN A 522 10.29 21.76 -28.72
CA ASN A 522 11.11 22.79 -29.37
C ASN A 522 11.36 24.05 -28.50
N ASP A 523 11.36 23.92 -27.17
CA ASP A 523 11.68 24.96 -26.19
C ASP A 523 13.22 24.98 -25.97
N ALA A 524 13.94 25.49 -26.98
CA ALA A 524 15.41 25.49 -26.98
C ALA A 524 16.00 26.39 -25.90
N GLU A 525 15.30 27.48 -25.53
CA GLU A 525 15.73 28.41 -24.49
C GLU A 525 15.69 27.70 -23.11
N TYR A 526 14.62 27.04 -22.82
CA TYR A 526 14.48 26.32 -21.57
C TYR A 526 15.40 25.08 -21.50
N ALA A 527 15.59 24.38 -22.61
CA ALA A 527 16.57 23.30 -22.69
C ALA A 527 17.99 23.77 -22.35
N LYS A 528 18.39 24.99 -22.85
CA LYS A 528 19.67 25.59 -22.48
C LYS A 528 19.73 25.98 -21.00
N TYR A 529 18.67 26.54 -20.45
CA TYR A 529 18.59 26.81 -18.99
C TYR A 529 18.79 25.55 -18.15
N LEU A 530 18.19 24.42 -18.55
CA LEU A 530 18.37 23.14 -17.88
C LEU A 530 19.84 22.62 -17.97
N ASP A 531 20.54 22.89 -19.06
CA ASP A 531 21.98 22.59 -19.16
C ASP A 531 22.82 23.43 -18.19
N GLU A 532 22.47 24.70 -18.01
CA GLU A 532 23.13 25.58 -17.04
C GLU A 532 22.87 25.12 -15.59
N VAL A 533 21.63 24.72 -15.27
CA VAL A 533 21.29 24.12 -13.96
C VAL A 533 22.10 22.85 -13.72
N LYS A 534 22.14 21.95 -14.73
CA LYS A 534 22.91 20.71 -14.60
C LYS A 534 24.39 20.96 -14.40
N ALA A 535 25.00 21.88 -15.12
CA ALA A 535 26.44 22.20 -15.01
C ALA A 535 26.80 22.71 -13.59
N LYS A 536 25.92 23.55 -12.99
CA LYS A 536 26.09 24.00 -11.59
C LYS A 536 25.99 22.84 -10.60
N LEU A 537 24.99 21.96 -10.75
CA LEU A 537 24.84 20.78 -9.91
C LEU A 537 26.03 19.82 -10.05
N ASP A 538 26.55 19.62 -11.26
CA ASP A 538 27.71 18.75 -11.51
C ASP A 538 28.97 19.26 -10.75
N GLU A 539 29.21 20.58 -10.75
CA GLU A 539 30.31 21.19 -10.00
C GLU A 539 30.17 20.98 -8.50
N ILE A 540 29.00 21.31 -7.94
CA ILE A 540 28.76 21.26 -6.49
C ILE A 540 28.74 19.80 -5.99
N LEU A 541 28.05 18.92 -6.68
CA LEU A 541 27.95 17.51 -6.30
C LEU A 541 29.32 16.78 -6.38
N SER A 542 30.20 17.20 -7.26
CA SER A 542 31.56 16.64 -7.34
C SER A 542 32.32 16.81 -6.02
N ALA A 543 32.07 17.89 -5.26
CA ALA A 543 32.64 18.13 -3.94
C ALA A 543 32.03 17.26 -2.83
N CYS A 544 30.91 16.62 -3.08
CA CYS A 544 30.22 15.75 -2.10
C CYS A 544 30.77 14.32 -2.06
N TRP A 545 31.75 13.99 -2.91
CA TRP A 545 32.43 12.68 -2.89
C TRP A 545 33.41 12.60 -1.73
N ASN A 546 33.25 11.59 -0.88
CA ASN A 546 34.13 11.36 0.28
C ASN A 546 34.70 9.94 0.24
N GLU A 547 35.89 9.79 -0.35
CA GLU A 547 36.66 8.55 -0.48
C GLU A 547 35.95 7.44 -1.29
N ASP A 548 34.95 6.77 -0.72
CA ASP A 548 34.23 5.64 -1.30
C ASP A 548 32.71 5.79 -1.22
N ARG A 549 32.22 6.98 -0.89
CA ARG A 549 30.79 7.27 -0.69
C ARG A 549 30.44 8.72 -0.98
N TRP A 550 29.17 8.99 -1.21
CA TRP A 550 28.59 10.33 -1.23
C TRP A 550 28.15 10.70 0.16
N ILE A 551 28.47 11.94 0.60
CA ILE A 551 27.98 12.49 1.87
C ILE A 551 26.44 12.59 1.86
N ARG A 552 25.82 12.63 3.05
CA ARG A 552 24.35 12.80 3.15
C ARG A 552 23.90 14.24 2.88
N GLY A 553 24.74 15.21 3.27
CA GLY A 553 24.45 16.62 3.09
C GLY A 553 25.22 17.51 4.02
N TYR A 554 24.74 18.76 4.16
CA TYR A 554 25.32 19.77 5.02
C TYR A 554 24.26 20.32 5.98
N LYS A 555 24.61 20.56 7.24
CA LYS A 555 23.82 21.37 8.16
C LYS A 555 23.91 22.85 7.77
N GLU A 556 23.03 23.69 8.33
CA GLU A 556 23.06 25.15 8.10
C GLU A 556 24.37 25.80 8.50
N ASP A 557 25.07 25.27 9.52
CA ASP A 557 26.38 25.74 9.97
C ASP A 557 27.56 25.28 9.10
N GLY A 558 27.29 24.56 8.01
CA GLY A 558 28.29 24.02 7.11
C GLY A 558 28.89 22.69 7.56
N THR A 559 28.45 22.12 8.68
CA THR A 559 28.89 20.77 9.12
C THR A 559 28.44 19.72 8.15
N VAL A 560 29.37 18.88 7.69
CA VAL A 560 29.10 17.76 6.78
C VAL A 560 28.45 16.60 7.56
N ILE A 561 27.49 15.91 6.94
CA ILE A 561 26.84 14.72 7.48
C ILE A 561 27.12 13.54 6.55
N GLY A 562 27.47 12.38 7.09
CA GLY A 562 27.70 11.15 6.34
C GLY A 562 29.11 11.05 5.76
N GLN A 563 30.09 11.63 6.42
CA GLN A 563 31.50 11.41 6.13
C GLN A 563 31.96 10.06 6.71
N ARG A 564 32.94 9.45 6.06
CA ARG A 564 33.55 8.19 6.53
C ARG A 564 34.09 8.29 7.97
N THR A 565 34.55 9.47 8.38
CA THR A 565 35.10 9.74 9.70
C THR A 565 34.07 10.02 10.79
N ASP A 566 32.80 10.14 10.43
CA ASP A 566 31.72 10.37 11.40
C ASP A 566 31.58 9.16 12.33
N PRO A 567 31.53 9.37 13.66
CA PRO A 567 31.44 8.26 14.60
C PRO A 567 30.07 7.56 14.58
N GLU A 568 29.03 8.25 14.12
CA GLU A 568 27.67 7.76 13.92
C GLU A 568 27.15 8.28 12.58
N ALA A 569 26.28 7.52 11.94
CA ALA A 569 25.68 7.87 10.64
C ALA A 569 26.71 8.18 9.54
N SER A 570 27.82 7.46 9.52
CA SER A 570 28.89 7.66 8.53
C SER A 570 28.55 7.12 7.15
N MET A 571 27.55 6.24 7.04
CA MET A 571 27.08 5.68 5.77
C MET A 571 25.57 5.81 5.64
N TRP A 572 25.10 6.31 4.50
CA TRP A 572 23.69 6.51 4.16
C TRP A 572 23.37 5.89 2.82
N LEU A 573 22.25 5.13 2.74
CA LEU A 573 21.86 4.40 1.54
C LEU A 573 21.40 5.32 0.38
N ASN A 574 20.55 6.30 0.69
CA ASN A 574 19.88 7.11 -0.32
C ASN A 574 20.83 7.84 -1.30
N PRO A 575 21.87 8.56 -0.84
CA PRO A 575 22.78 9.23 -1.76
C PRO A 575 23.51 8.25 -2.68
N GLN A 576 23.87 7.05 -2.17
CA GLN A 576 24.61 6.07 -2.96
C GLN A 576 23.75 5.55 -4.12
N SER A 577 22.57 5.01 -3.82
CA SER A 577 21.67 4.48 -4.85
C SER A 577 21.21 5.55 -5.85
N TRP A 578 20.89 6.78 -5.38
CA TRP A 578 20.43 7.85 -6.25
C TRP A 578 21.53 8.50 -7.11
N SER A 579 22.79 8.44 -6.68
CA SER A 579 23.92 8.83 -7.55
C SER A 579 23.98 7.98 -8.81
N VAL A 580 23.64 6.69 -8.71
CA VAL A 580 23.55 5.74 -9.82
C VAL A 580 22.26 5.94 -10.63
N ILE A 581 21.10 6.00 -9.95
CA ILE A 581 19.77 6.14 -10.59
C ILE A 581 19.72 7.41 -11.45
N SER A 582 20.23 8.54 -10.92
CA SER A 582 20.29 9.80 -11.64
C SER A 582 21.29 9.78 -12.81
N GLY A 583 22.19 8.80 -12.83
CA GLY A 583 23.30 8.72 -13.79
C GLY A 583 24.29 9.88 -13.63
N PHE A 584 24.47 10.36 -12.41
CA PHE A 584 25.48 11.37 -12.07
C PHE A 584 26.85 10.74 -11.83
N ALA A 585 26.91 9.71 -10.99
CA ALA A 585 28.16 9.05 -10.63
C ALA A 585 28.89 8.49 -11.86
N SER A 586 30.21 8.70 -11.93
CA SER A 586 31.03 7.93 -12.85
C SER A 586 30.94 6.44 -12.52
N LYS A 587 31.30 5.57 -13.48
CA LYS A 587 31.28 4.12 -13.26
C LYS A 587 32.11 3.74 -12.02
N GLU A 588 33.32 4.31 -11.88
CA GLU A 588 34.20 4.03 -10.74
C GLU A 588 33.59 4.46 -9.40
N GLN A 589 33.00 5.65 -9.36
CA GLN A 589 32.31 6.15 -8.14
C GLN A 589 31.08 5.30 -7.80
N ALA A 590 30.29 4.93 -8.80
CA ALA A 590 29.12 4.08 -8.64
C ALA A 590 29.51 2.71 -8.05
N GLU A 591 30.52 2.06 -8.63
CA GLU A 591 31.04 0.77 -8.13
C GLU A 591 31.50 0.87 -6.66
N LYS A 592 32.33 1.87 -6.34
CA LYS A 592 32.83 2.10 -4.98
C LYS A 592 31.71 2.38 -3.98
N ALA A 593 30.74 3.22 -4.36
CA ALA A 593 29.60 3.56 -3.50
C ALA A 593 28.74 2.33 -3.21
N MET A 594 28.44 1.52 -4.24
CA MET A 594 27.61 0.33 -4.06
C MET A 594 28.35 -0.80 -3.32
N ASP A 595 29.67 -0.94 -3.50
CA ASP A 595 30.51 -1.84 -2.69
C ASP A 595 30.54 -1.42 -1.22
N SER A 596 30.52 -0.12 -0.94
CA SER A 596 30.44 0.40 0.42
C SER A 596 29.07 0.14 1.06
N VAL A 597 27.98 0.21 0.28
CA VAL A 597 26.63 -0.19 0.72
C VAL A 597 26.61 -1.68 1.10
N GLU A 598 27.12 -2.56 0.24
CA GLU A 598 27.19 -3.98 0.51
C GLU A 598 27.98 -4.29 1.80
N ARG A 599 29.11 -3.63 1.98
CA ARG A 599 30.01 -3.86 3.12
C ARG A 599 29.44 -3.35 4.45
N GLU A 600 28.77 -2.18 4.45
CA GLU A 600 28.47 -1.46 5.69
C GLU A 600 26.98 -1.50 6.03
N LEU A 601 26.09 -1.48 5.06
CA LEU A 601 24.65 -1.39 5.28
C LEU A 601 23.91 -2.73 5.11
N ASN A 602 24.44 -3.64 4.27
CA ASN A 602 23.73 -4.86 3.98
C ASN A 602 23.63 -5.81 5.19
N THR A 603 22.50 -6.53 5.25
CA THR A 603 22.19 -7.56 6.23
C THR A 603 21.43 -8.70 5.55
N PRO A 604 21.25 -9.87 6.17
CA PRO A 604 20.42 -10.93 5.59
C PRO A 604 18.93 -10.56 5.39
N TYR A 605 18.51 -9.38 5.84
CA TYR A 605 17.10 -8.92 5.81
C TYR A 605 16.91 -7.67 4.95
N GLY A 606 17.95 -7.24 4.22
CA GLY A 606 18.03 -6.03 3.44
C GLY A 606 19.05 -5.02 3.96
N ALA A 607 19.22 -3.91 3.25
CA ALA A 607 20.19 -2.88 3.60
C ALA A 607 19.59 -1.83 4.56
N MET A 608 20.32 -1.49 5.61
CA MET A 608 19.94 -0.44 6.55
C MET A 608 19.94 0.94 5.87
N VAL A 609 19.05 1.83 6.30
CA VAL A 609 18.95 3.19 5.71
C VAL A 609 20.17 4.04 6.00
N MET A 610 20.83 3.80 7.11
CA MET A 610 22.10 4.40 7.51
C MET A 610 22.77 3.55 8.59
N TYR A 611 24.08 3.77 8.83
CA TYR A 611 24.83 3.11 9.90
C TYR A 611 26.13 3.87 10.20
N PRO A 612 26.67 3.85 11.44
CA PRO A 612 26.05 3.38 12.68
C PRO A 612 24.85 4.24 13.16
N PRO A 613 23.96 3.72 14.02
CA PRO A 613 22.82 4.47 14.53
C PRO A 613 23.25 5.68 15.36
N TYR A 614 22.43 6.73 15.37
CA TYR A 614 22.59 7.84 16.32
C TYR A 614 22.22 7.38 17.73
N VAL A 615 23.18 7.51 18.67
CA VAL A 615 23.03 7.17 20.09
C VAL A 615 23.59 8.29 20.97
N LYS A 616 24.71 8.92 20.58
CA LYS A 616 25.44 9.93 21.38
C LYS A 616 25.79 11.19 20.61
N HIS A 617 25.91 11.10 19.28
CA HIS A 617 26.42 12.17 18.42
C HIS A 617 25.35 12.75 17.48
N GLY A 618 24.06 12.60 17.85
CA GLY A 618 22.95 13.25 17.14
C GLY A 618 23.00 14.77 17.27
N PHE A 619 22.15 15.44 16.49
CA PHE A 619 21.96 16.90 16.52
C PHE A 619 20.47 17.23 16.46
N ASP A 620 20.07 18.46 16.73
CA ASP A 620 18.65 18.85 16.84
C ASP A 620 17.81 18.52 15.60
N GLY A 621 18.41 18.56 14.41
CA GLY A 621 17.77 18.17 13.16
C GLY A 621 17.73 16.66 12.89
N ALA A 622 18.43 15.83 13.68
CA ALA A 622 18.44 14.37 13.53
C ALA A 622 17.36 13.74 14.41
N LEU A 623 16.08 13.92 14.04
CA LEU A 623 14.95 13.45 14.85
C LEU A 623 14.89 11.94 14.99
N MET A 624 15.55 11.17 14.09
CA MET A 624 15.63 9.72 14.18
C MET A 624 16.28 9.24 15.48
N GLN A 625 17.09 10.05 16.16
CA GLN A 625 17.66 9.70 17.46
C GLN A 625 16.62 9.40 18.56
N CYS A 626 15.34 9.78 18.36
CA CYS A 626 14.24 9.39 19.25
C CYS A 626 13.86 7.91 19.16
N PHE A 627 14.21 7.23 18.07
CA PHE A 627 13.94 5.81 17.88
C PHE A 627 15.03 4.96 18.51
N ASN A 628 14.65 3.80 18.97
CA ASN A 628 15.62 2.77 19.37
C ASN A 628 16.61 2.52 18.22
N LYS A 629 17.85 2.22 18.55
CA LYS A 629 18.87 1.87 17.55
C LYS A 629 18.39 0.71 16.66
N CYS A 630 18.69 0.80 15.39
CA CYS A 630 18.33 -0.18 14.37
C CYS A 630 16.83 -0.39 14.17
N THR A 631 16.03 0.67 14.42
CA THR A 631 14.60 0.72 14.10
C THR A 631 14.28 1.99 13.31
N LYS A 632 13.30 1.88 12.39
CA LYS A 632 12.87 2.99 11.54
C LYS A 632 14.06 3.70 10.87
N GLU A 633 14.09 5.03 10.92
CA GLU A 633 15.13 5.84 10.30
C GLU A 633 16.45 5.82 11.08
N ASN A 634 16.48 5.30 12.32
CA ASN A 634 17.71 5.17 13.10
C ASN A 634 18.42 3.84 12.87
N ALA A 635 18.98 3.66 11.71
CA ALA A 635 19.67 2.44 11.26
C ALA A 635 18.77 1.19 11.15
N GLY A 636 17.45 1.36 11.02
CA GLY A 636 16.57 0.28 10.59
C GLY A 636 16.77 -0.03 9.11
N ILE A 637 16.30 -1.19 8.68
CA ILE A 637 16.16 -1.54 7.27
C ILE A 637 14.83 -0.91 6.82
N PHE A 638 14.88 0.37 6.41
CA PHE A 638 13.70 1.01 5.86
C PHE A 638 13.43 0.39 4.49
N SER A 639 12.23 -0.16 4.29
CA SER A 639 12.03 -1.10 3.18
C SER A 639 11.87 -0.40 1.83
N GLN A 640 11.41 0.85 1.78
CA GLN A 640 11.24 1.58 0.52
C GLN A 640 12.55 1.81 -0.25
N PRO A 641 13.69 2.20 0.36
CA PRO A 641 14.97 2.32 -0.33
C PRO A 641 15.52 1.02 -0.92
N GLN A 642 15.00 -0.16 -0.52
CA GLN A 642 15.44 -1.43 -1.11
C GLN A 642 15.13 -1.48 -2.62
N GLY A 643 13.99 -0.93 -3.06
CA GLY A 643 13.67 -0.83 -4.48
C GLY A 643 14.66 0.03 -5.26
N TRP A 644 15.10 1.15 -4.67
CA TRP A 644 16.14 2.00 -5.28
C TRP A 644 17.50 1.30 -5.32
N LEU A 645 17.83 0.53 -4.30
CA LEU A 645 19.05 -0.26 -4.26
C LEU A 645 19.07 -1.32 -5.37
N ILE A 646 17.98 -2.09 -5.51
CA ILE A 646 17.80 -3.08 -6.57
C ILE A 646 17.95 -2.42 -7.96
N LEU A 647 17.30 -1.28 -8.17
CA LEU A 647 17.36 -0.55 -9.43
C LEU A 647 18.78 -0.05 -9.73
N ALA A 648 19.50 0.48 -8.73
CA ALA A 648 20.87 0.97 -8.88
C ALA A 648 21.84 -0.16 -9.29
N GLU A 649 21.78 -1.30 -8.60
CA GLU A 649 22.61 -2.47 -8.94
C GLU A 649 22.28 -3.02 -10.35
N SER A 650 21.01 -3.06 -10.70
CA SER A 650 20.58 -3.48 -12.03
C SER A 650 21.13 -2.56 -13.12
N LYS A 651 21.14 -1.24 -12.88
CA LYS A 651 21.71 -0.26 -13.83
C LYS A 651 23.22 -0.41 -14.00
N LEU A 652 23.94 -0.95 -13.02
CA LEU A 652 25.36 -1.29 -13.10
C LEU A 652 25.59 -2.65 -13.77
N GLY A 653 24.56 -3.44 -14.00
CA GLY A 653 24.64 -4.78 -14.58
C GLY A 653 24.98 -5.87 -13.56
N HIS A 654 24.85 -5.59 -12.26
CA HIS A 654 25.09 -6.51 -11.16
C HIS A 654 23.86 -7.38 -10.87
N GLY A 655 23.48 -8.25 -11.79
CA GLY A 655 22.25 -9.05 -11.69
C GLY A 655 22.20 -9.96 -10.47
N ASN A 656 23.31 -10.58 -10.10
CA ASN A 656 23.38 -11.42 -8.89
C ASN A 656 23.13 -10.59 -7.61
N ARG A 657 23.71 -9.39 -7.52
CA ARG A 657 23.59 -8.53 -6.34
C ARG A 657 22.21 -7.87 -6.26
N ALA A 658 21.66 -7.42 -7.38
CA ALA A 658 20.28 -6.92 -7.45
C ALA A 658 19.25 -7.97 -7.01
N TYR A 659 19.37 -9.19 -7.49
CA TYR A 659 18.51 -10.30 -7.11
C TYR A 659 18.72 -10.72 -5.64
N LYS A 660 19.92 -10.71 -5.13
CA LYS A 660 20.21 -10.94 -3.71
C LYS A 660 19.44 -9.95 -2.83
N TYR A 661 19.53 -8.64 -3.14
CA TYR A 661 18.82 -7.61 -2.38
C TYR A 661 17.30 -7.76 -2.50
N TRP A 662 16.81 -8.18 -3.67
CA TRP A 662 15.40 -8.51 -3.83
C TRP A 662 14.99 -9.65 -2.89
N LYS A 663 15.75 -10.74 -2.82
CA LYS A 663 15.45 -11.88 -1.95
C LYS A 663 15.49 -11.49 -0.47
N GLU A 664 16.45 -10.69 -0.06
CA GLU A 664 16.59 -10.21 1.32
C GLU A 664 15.41 -9.32 1.74
N ALA A 665 14.84 -8.55 0.82
CA ALA A 665 13.70 -7.66 1.08
C ALA A 665 12.34 -8.33 0.88
N ALA A 666 12.22 -9.36 0.02
CA ALA A 666 10.93 -9.93 -0.38
C ALA A 666 10.26 -10.72 0.75
N PRO A 667 8.99 -10.42 1.09
CA PRO A 667 8.30 -11.10 2.18
C PRO A 667 8.11 -12.60 1.93
N ALA A 668 7.93 -13.05 0.69
CA ALA A 668 7.72 -14.45 0.33
C ALA A 668 8.88 -15.37 0.74
N THR A 669 10.12 -14.85 0.72
CA THR A 669 11.32 -15.62 1.11
C THR A 669 11.36 -15.99 2.59
N TYR A 670 10.51 -15.35 3.41
CA TYR A 670 10.38 -15.61 4.83
C TYR A 670 9.16 -16.46 5.20
N ASN A 671 8.48 -17.08 4.21
CA ASN A 671 7.28 -17.89 4.45
C ASN A 671 7.53 -19.02 5.47
N GLU A 672 8.65 -19.72 5.35
CA GLU A 672 9.04 -20.79 6.28
C GLU A 672 9.56 -20.27 7.64
N ASN A 673 9.83 -18.96 7.74
CA ASN A 673 10.34 -18.30 8.93
C ASN A 673 9.42 -17.15 9.40
N ALA A 674 8.12 -17.34 9.24
CA ALA A 674 7.09 -16.33 9.50
C ALA A 674 7.06 -15.87 10.98
N GLU A 675 7.41 -16.72 11.93
CA GLU A 675 7.50 -16.37 13.36
C GLU A 675 8.58 -15.32 13.64
N HIS A 676 9.68 -15.36 12.89
CA HIS A 676 10.75 -14.40 13.01
C HIS A 676 10.37 -13.05 12.40
N ARG A 677 9.80 -13.08 11.19
CA ARG A 677 9.37 -11.88 10.48
C ARG A 677 8.13 -11.25 11.10
N VAL A 678 7.21 -12.04 11.65
CA VAL A 678 5.94 -11.69 12.31
C VAL A 678 4.84 -11.24 11.33
N LEU A 679 5.11 -10.34 10.39
CA LEU A 679 4.14 -9.87 9.39
C LEU A 679 3.85 -10.93 8.33
N GLU A 680 2.79 -10.68 7.57
CA GLU A 680 2.32 -11.49 6.46
C GLU A 680 3.44 -11.78 5.44
N PRO A 681 3.63 -13.04 5.02
CA PRO A 681 4.66 -13.37 4.04
C PRO A 681 4.32 -12.95 2.59
N TYR A 682 3.17 -12.36 2.38
CA TYR A 682 2.70 -11.91 1.06
C TYR A 682 2.66 -10.38 0.89
N VAL A 683 3.04 -9.58 1.92
CA VAL A 683 3.06 -8.12 1.85
C VAL A 683 4.31 -7.49 2.46
N TYR A 684 4.67 -6.33 1.94
CA TYR A 684 5.77 -5.55 2.46
C TYR A 684 5.39 -4.82 3.76
N GLY A 685 6.37 -4.69 4.66
CA GLY A 685 6.33 -3.77 5.79
C GLY A 685 7.05 -2.46 5.48
N GLN A 686 6.83 -1.43 6.29
CA GLN A 686 7.53 -0.15 6.16
C GLN A 686 9.02 -0.28 6.48
N PHE A 687 9.33 -1.04 7.53
CA PHE A 687 10.72 -1.30 7.93
C PHE A 687 10.87 -2.67 8.58
N VAL A 688 12.11 -3.12 8.61
CA VAL A 688 12.58 -4.32 9.30
C VAL A 688 13.65 -3.91 10.31
N GLU A 689 13.72 -4.54 11.47
CA GLU A 689 14.72 -4.23 12.48
C GLU A 689 16.12 -4.62 11.98
N GLY A 690 17.07 -3.65 12.12
CA GLY A 690 18.44 -3.79 11.64
C GLY A 690 19.32 -4.71 12.52
N LYS A 691 20.56 -4.93 12.08
CA LYS A 691 21.46 -5.98 12.62
C LYS A 691 21.76 -5.93 14.11
N ASP A 692 21.75 -4.75 14.73
CA ASP A 692 22.06 -4.59 16.17
C ASP A 692 20.80 -4.52 17.05
N SER A 693 19.61 -4.72 16.47
CA SER A 693 18.40 -4.94 17.25
C SER A 693 18.40 -6.34 17.88
N PRO A 694 17.88 -6.51 19.10
CA PRO A 694 17.65 -7.84 19.68
C PRO A 694 16.64 -8.67 18.88
N PHE A 695 15.90 -8.04 17.97
CA PHE A 695 14.89 -8.66 17.09
C PHE A 695 15.20 -8.40 15.60
N ALA A 696 16.49 -8.39 15.23
CA ALA A 696 16.91 -8.20 13.84
C ALA A 696 16.14 -9.11 12.88
N GLY A 697 15.57 -8.54 11.81
CA GLY A 697 14.72 -9.26 10.84
C GLY A 697 13.22 -9.23 11.12
N ARG A 698 12.76 -8.69 12.26
CA ARG A 698 11.33 -8.50 12.54
C ARG A 698 10.79 -7.31 11.76
N ALA A 699 9.72 -7.53 10.99
CA ALA A 699 9.09 -6.52 10.16
C ALA A 699 7.93 -5.79 10.87
N HIS A 700 7.68 -4.55 10.46
CA HIS A 700 6.67 -3.67 11.08
C HIS A 700 5.90 -2.85 10.05
N VAL A 701 4.69 -2.42 10.42
CA VAL A 701 3.79 -1.52 9.67
C VAL A 701 3.48 -2.07 8.29
N HIS A 702 2.58 -3.02 8.25
CA HIS A 702 2.22 -3.79 7.08
C HIS A 702 1.39 -3.01 6.03
N TRP A 703 1.39 -3.49 4.80
CA TRP A 703 0.59 -3.07 3.65
C TRP A 703 0.89 -1.68 3.10
N LEU A 704 0.54 -0.61 3.82
CA LEU A 704 0.55 0.75 3.31
C LEU A 704 1.95 1.37 3.39
N THR A 705 2.78 1.06 2.42
CA THR A 705 4.17 1.50 2.33
C THR A 705 4.60 1.70 0.89
N GLY A 706 5.39 2.74 0.63
CA GLY A 706 6.02 2.98 -0.66
C GLY A 706 7.00 1.88 -1.11
N THR A 707 7.30 0.94 -0.22
CA THR A 707 8.11 -0.25 -0.54
C THR A 707 7.52 -1.04 -1.69
N ALA A 708 6.19 -1.25 -1.69
CA ALA A 708 5.53 -2.02 -2.73
C ALA A 708 5.85 -1.46 -4.13
N SER A 709 5.69 -0.14 -4.30
CA SER A 709 5.95 0.51 -5.59
C SER A 709 7.43 0.57 -5.95
N THR A 710 8.32 0.90 -5.02
CA THR A 710 9.75 1.01 -5.32
C THR A 710 10.39 -0.33 -5.64
N VAL A 711 10.02 -1.40 -4.91
CA VAL A 711 10.49 -2.76 -5.22
C VAL A 711 9.89 -3.26 -6.52
N MET A 712 8.62 -2.94 -6.82
CA MET A 712 8.02 -3.29 -8.12
C MET A 712 8.79 -2.61 -9.27
N VAL A 713 9.13 -1.33 -9.15
CA VAL A 713 9.97 -0.60 -10.13
C VAL A 713 11.37 -1.22 -10.23
N GLY A 714 12.04 -1.47 -9.09
CA GLY A 714 13.35 -2.14 -9.08
C GLY A 714 13.33 -3.53 -9.71
N THR A 715 12.22 -4.24 -9.56
CA THR A 715 12.03 -5.57 -10.14
C THR A 715 11.74 -5.49 -11.63
N THR A 716 10.76 -4.66 -12.04
CA THR A 716 10.30 -4.59 -13.44
C THR A 716 11.32 -3.90 -14.35
N GLU A 717 11.79 -2.72 -13.97
CA GLU A 717 12.74 -1.94 -14.76
C GLU A 717 14.20 -2.39 -14.56
N GLY A 718 14.52 -2.85 -13.35
CA GLY A 718 15.86 -3.31 -13.00
C GLY A 718 16.06 -4.78 -13.39
N ILE A 719 15.58 -5.72 -12.58
CA ILE A 719 15.86 -7.14 -12.76
C ILE A 719 15.31 -7.66 -14.10
N LEU A 720 14.03 -7.43 -14.38
CA LEU A 720 13.40 -7.88 -15.62
C LEU A 720 13.77 -7.01 -16.84
N GLY A 721 14.27 -5.80 -16.61
CA GLY A 721 14.71 -4.88 -17.64
C GLY A 721 13.62 -4.32 -18.54
N LEU A 722 12.35 -4.30 -18.08
CA LEU A 722 11.22 -3.73 -18.82
C LEU A 722 11.26 -2.20 -18.70
N ASN A 723 11.81 -1.54 -19.71
CA ASN A 723 11.96 -0.09 -19.73
C ASN A 723 11.17 0.54 -20.89
N PRO A 724 9.90 0.91 -20.65
CA PRO A 724 9.13 1.71 -21.61
C PRO A 724 9.83 3.04 -21.91
N GLU A 725 9.85 3.41 -23.17
CA GLU A 725 10.38 4.67 -23.68
C GLU A 725 9.34 5.38 -24.55
N THR A 726 9.54 6.67 -24.83
CA THR A 726 8.59 7.47 -25.59
C THR A 726 8.28 6.88 -26.97
N LYS A 727 9.25 6.21 -27.62
CA LYS A 727 9.10 5.62 -28.97
C LYS A 727 8.83 4.11 -28.98
N GLY A 728 8.84 3.43 -27.82
CA GLY A 728 8.71 1.97 -27.77
C GLY A 728 9.12 1.41 -26.42
N ILE A 729 9.73 0.23 -26.41
CA ILE A 729 10.19 -0.42 -25.18
C ILE A 729 11.59 -1.00 -25.37
N VAL A 730 12.42 -0.84 -24.34
CA VAL A 730 13.71 -1.54 -24.21
C VAL A 730 13.55 -2.68 -23.22
N ILE A 731 14.04 -3.87 -23.56
CA ILE A 731 14.10 -5.02 -22.65
C ILE A 731 15.57 -5.33 -22.41
N ASP A 732 16.09 -4.93 -21.25
CA ASP A 732 17.52 -4.99 -20.91
C ASP A 732 17.71 -5.57 -19.49
N PRO A 733 17.51 -6.89 -19.29
CA PRO A 733 17.50 -7.50 -17.98
C PRO A 733 18.85 -7.52 -17.28
N SER A 734 18.81 -7.41 -15.94
CA SER A 734 19.94 -7.66 -15.04
C SER A 734 19.53 -8.76 -14.07
N ILE A 735 19.87 -10.01 -14.42
CA ILE A 735 19.36 -11.23 -13.76
C ILE A 735 20.47 -12.02 -13.09
N PRO A 736 20.14 -12.90 -12.12
CA PRO A 736 21.15 -13.80 -11.57
C PRO A 736 21.68 -14.76 -12.64
N SER A 737 22.98 -15.01 -12.61
CA SER A 737 23.69 -15.85 -13.58
C SER A 737 23.19 -17.29 -13.66
N GLU A 738 22.50 -17.77 -12.62
CA GLU A 738 21.86 -19.07 -12.56
C GLU A 738 20.59 -19.18 -13.41
N TRP A 739 19.91 -18.08 -13.71
CA TRP A 739 18.71 -18.10 -14.56
C TRP A 739 19.12 -18.28 -16.04
N LYS A 740 18.86 -19.45 -16.58
CA LYS A 740 19.22 -19.80 -17.97
C LYS A 740 18.17 -19.39 -18.99
N GLU A 741 16.92 -19.38 -18.57
CA GLU A 741 15.77 -18.94 -19.37
C GLU A 741 14.63 -18.54 -18.46
N TYR A 742 13.87 -17.56 -18.87
CA TYR A 742 12.56 -17.24 -18.28
C TYR A 742 11.65 -16.56 -19.30
N THR A 743 10.35 -16.50 -18.99
CA THR A 743 9.36 -15.88 -19.89
C THR A 743 8.56 -14.78 -19.17
N MET A 744 8.08 -13.82 -19.96
CA MET A 744 7.15 -12.78 -19.50
C MET A 744 6.04 -12.59 -20.51
N LYS A 745 4.84 -12.27 -20.01
CA LYS A 745 3.71 -11.76 -20.81
C LYS A 745 3.41 -10.34 -20.33
N LYS A 746 3.45 -9.37 -21.24
CA LYS A 746 3.23 -7.96 -20.94
C LYS A 746 2.22 -7.37 -21.91
N THR A 747 1.22 -6.67 -21.39
CA THR A 747 0.38 -5.79 -22.22
C THR A 747 1.04 -4.41 -22.28
N PHE A 748 1.44 -3.97 -23.46
CA PHE A 748 2.07 -2.69 -23.69
C PHE A 748 1.34 -1.91 -24.79
N ARG A 749 0.79 -0.76 -24.46
CA ARG A 749 -0.01 0.09 -25.37
C ARG A 749 -1.09 -0.69 -26.12
N GLY A 750 -1.81 -1.58 -25.39
CA GLY A 750 -2.85 -2.44 -25.97
C GLY A 750 -2.35 -3.62 -26.80
N LYS A 751 -1.03 -3.82 -26.91
CA LYS A 751 -0.40 -4.92 -27.66
C LYS A 751 0.13 -5.98 -26.68
N LYS A 752 0.01 -7.26 -27.02
CA LYS A 752 0.54 -8.38 -26.23
C LYS A 752 1.99 -8.65 -26.63
N LEU A 753 2.87 -8.71 -25.64
CA LEU A 753 4.28 -9.06 -25.79
C LEU A 753 4.52 -10.38 -25.05
N ASN A 754 4.83 -11.45 -25.78
CA ASN A 754 5.32 -12.72 -25.25
C ASN A 754 6.85 -12.67 -25.31
N VAL A 755 7.50 -12.49 -24.18
CA VAL A 755 8.95 -12.32 -24.12
C VAL A 755 9.60 -13.57 -23.58
N THR A 756 10.62 -14.07 -24.29
CA THR A 756 11.52 -15.13 -23.83
C THR A 756 12.94 -14.55 -23.69
N VAL A 757 13.49 -14.65 -22.51
CA VAL A 757 14.89 -14.26 -22.24
C VAL A 757 15.72 -15.52 -22.13
N LYS A 758 16.76 -15.62 -22.95
CA LYS A 758 17.70 -16.75 -23.01
C LYS A 758 19.09 -16.32 -22.50
N ASN A 759 19.59 -17.06 -21.54
CA ASN A 759 20.88 -16.79 -20.90
C ASN A 759 21.75 -18.07 -20.82
N PRO A 760 22.13 -18.66 -21.93
CA PRO A 760 22.87 -19.95 -21.92
C PRO A 760 24.22 -19.85 -21.24
N ASN A 761 24.85 -18.67 -21.30
CA ASN A 761 26.21 -18.43 -20.79
C ASN A 761 26.25 -18.00 -19.31
N GLY A 762 25.10 -17.74 -18.68
CA GLY A 762 25.03 -17.26 -17.31
C GLY A 762 25.55 -15.84 -17.13
N SER A 763 25.26 -14.97 -18.10
CA SER A 763 25.54 -13.53 -18.01
C SER A 763 24.62 -12.87 -17.01
N GLU A 764 25.11 -11.93 -16.24
CA GLU A 764 24.25 -11.12 -15.33
C GLU A 764 23.50 -10.02 -16.09
N HIS A 765 24.13 -9.52 -17.17
CA HIS A 765 23.62 -8.41 -17.97
C HIS A 765 24.27 -8.42 -19.36
N GLY A 766 23.74 -7.63 -20.28
CA GLY A 766 24.34 -7.38 -21.59
C GLY A 766 23.66 -8.13 -22.73
N VAL A 767 22.57 -7.54 -23.23
CA VAL A 767 21.81 -8.06 -24.38
C VAL A 767 22.65 -8.09 -25.63
N LYS A 768 22.81 -9.27 -26.24
CA LYS A 768 23.53 -9.54 -27.49
C LYS A 768 22.65 -9.44 -28.74
N SER A 769 21.39 -9.87 -28.59
CA SER A 769 20.44 -9.79 -29.69
C SER A 769 18.99 -9.66 -29.20
N VAL A 770 18.21 -8.96 -30.02
CA VAL A 770 16.74 -8.84 -29.85
C VAL A 770 16.10 -9.28 -31.16
N THR A 771 15.15 -10.21 -31.05
CA THR A 771 14.37 -10.72 -32.20
C THR A 771 12.88 -10.44 -31.93
N VAL A 772 12.19 -9.82 -32.87
CA VAL A 772 10.74 -9.52 -32.78
C VAL A 772 10.04 -10.23 -33.93
N ASN A 773 9.09 -11.12 -33.61
CA ASN A 773 8.32 -11.89 -34.60
C ASN A 773 9.21 -12.65 -35.63
N GLY A 774 10.35 -13.16 -35.17
CA GLY A 774 11.32 -13.89 -35.99
C GLY A 774 12.36 -13.02 -36.74
N GLU A 775 12.24 -11.70 -36.67
CA GLU A 775 13.16 -10.77 -37.30
C GLU A 775 14.10 -10.13 -36.26
N LYS A 776 15.40 -10.21 -36.47
CA LYS A 776 16.43 -9.55 -35.66
C LYS A 776 16.39 -8.05 -35.88
N ILE A 777 16.31 -7.27 -34.77
CA ILE A 777 16.38 -5.80 -34.85
C ILE A 777 17.79 -5.29 -34.57
N GLU A 778 18.10 -4.07 -34.99
CA GLU A 778 19.32 -3.36 -34.66
C GLU A 778 19.13 -2.64 -33.30
N GLY A 779 20.08 -2.84 -32.37
CA GLY A 779 20.04 -2.27 -31.02
C GLY A 779 19.07 -2.97 -30.10
N LYS A 780 18.64 -2.25 -29.04
CA LYS A 780 17.78 -2.79 -27.97
C LYS A 780 16.35 -2.21 -27.97
N LEU A 781 16.14 -1.07 -28.65
CA LEU A 781 14.84 -0.38 -28.67
C LEU A 781 13.89 -1.06 -29.66
N ILE A 782 12.84 -1.65 -29.13
CA ILE A 782 11.72 -2.19 -29.90
C ILE A 782 10.74 -1.05 -30.14
N LEU A 783 10.74 -0.53 -31.38
CA LEU A 783 9.86 0.58 -31.75
C LEU A 783 8.39 0.17 -31.74
N ASP A 784 7.52 1.04 -31.25
CA ASP A 784 6.08 0.79 -31.24
C ASP A 784 5.50 0.52 -32.66
N SER A 785 6.11 1.14 -33.68
CA SER A 785 5.70 1.01 -35.09
C SER A 785 5.89 -0.41 -35.68
N ILE A 786 6.78 -1.23 -35.11
CA ILE A 786 7.00 -2.62 -35.60
C ILE A 786 6.17 -3.65 -34.82
N LEU A 787 5.55 -3.24 -33.71
CA LEU A 787 4.73 -4.12 -32.87
C LEU A 787 3.33 -4.33 -33.49
N LYS A 788 2.92 -5.58 -33.56
CA LYS A 788 1.60 -6.06 -33.96
C LYS A 788 0.67 -6.18 -32.74
N ALA A 789 -0.56 -6.62 -32.92
CA ALA A 789 -1.48 -6.88 -31.80
C ALA A 789 -0.94 -7.94 -30.82
N GLU A 790 -0.21 -8.94 -31.32
CA GLU A 790 0.49 -9.97 -30.55
C GLU A 790 1.90 -10.15 -31.11
N ASN A 791 2.90 -10.28 -30.22
CA ASN A 791 4.30 -10.29 -30.59
C ASN A 791 5.06 -11.35 -29.80
N ASP A 792 5.92 -12.10 -30.49
CA ASP A 792 6.91 -12.98 -29.89
C ASP A 792 8.27 -12.28 -29.91
N ILE A 793 8.83 -12.07 -28.73
CA ILE A 793 10.10 -11.36 -28.54
C ILE A 793 11.10 -12.30 -27.87
N VAL A 794 12.28 -12.42 -28.47
CA VAL A 794 13.37 -13.21 -27.90
C VAL A 794 14.56 -12.29 -27.62
N ILE A 795 15.03 -12.31 -26.37
CA ILE A 795 16.19 -11.58 -25.88
C ILE A 795 17.28 -12.60 -25.57
N GLU A 796 18.50 -12.39 -26.09
CA GLU A 796 19.68 -13.22 -25.80
C GLU A 796 20.72 -12.43 -25.01
N LEU A 797 21.18 -12.97 -23.86
CA LEU A 797 22.26 -12.46 -23.01
C LEU A 797 23.61 -13.14 -23.29
#